data_db8c6ea874124ede8abe5ce88e6a36e6
#
_entry.id   db8c6ea874124ede8abe5ce88e6a36e6
#
_cell.length_a   1.000
_cell.length_b   1.000
_cell.length_c   1.000
_cell.angle_alpha   90.00
_cell.angle_beta   90.00
_cell.angle_gamma   90.00
#
_symmetry.space_group_name_H-M   'P 1'
#
loop_
_entity.id
_entity.type
_entity.pdbx_description
1 polymer ?
#
loop_
_entity_poly.entity_id
_entity_poly.type
_entity_poly.pdbx_seq_one_letter_code
_entity_poly.pdbx_strand_id
1 'polypeptide(L)'
;MKEETIIRISVRSLVEFILREGDIDNRVSGSMEKDAMLLGGKIHRKIQSRMGTNYTAEVPLKIQMPCDGFVLQIEGRADGVLKDDGKVLIDEIKGILRSLEHLEAPVPVHLAQAKCYAYIYAVQNSLKCIDVQMTYCQMETEEIRRFCQEFEFQELQTWFQDLVTQYEKWAKFEIEWRNVRNDSIRQIEFPFPYREGQRDLVVSVYRTILRKKKLFIQAPTGVGKTMATVFPAVRAMGEGLGEKIFYLTAKTIMRTVAEQAFSLLKEKGLLYKTITLTAKEKICFCEEAECNPDACPYAKGHFDRVNDAVFDLITHSGDWSREVLEEQAKKYMVCPFEMSLDVSNWADAVICDYNYVFDPQAHIKRFFSESGKEEYLFLIDEAHNLVERGREMYSASLYKEDLLEVRKLVNAEDPKLAKRLSECNQQFLELKRECEHYQILKSVSHIALKLMNVLSKLEDYLEECKDAEKKKRVLDFYFAVRSFLNIHDIMDENYVIFSEMMEDGRFQIKLFCVNPAVNLQNYLEQGSSTIFFSATLLPVHYYKKLLSVEKDDYAVYAHSSFPQENKFLFIGTDVSTRYTRRGESTYQRFARYIAVMAEQKKGNYMAFFPSYRFLEEVHTCFLECVDHEGDRICQDSYMDEEQREEFLEEFEREREKSLVAFCVMGGIFSEGIDLTEDKLIGAVIAGTGLPQVCTEREILKQYFNAADMDGFDYAYLYPGMNKVLQSAGRVIRTESDRGVILLLDDRFREMRYREVFPREWQQYQLGSVKNLEQEIRTFWESP
;
A
#
# COMPACT_ATOMS: atom_id res chain seq x y z
N MET A 1 -45.01 4.75 -4.41
CA MET A 1 -44.22 4.59 -5.64
C MET A 1 -42.86 4.09 -5.18
N LYS A 2 -42.38 2.94 -5.64
CA LYS A 2 -40.96 2.59 -5.43
C LYS A 2 -40.16 3.64 -6.16
N GLU A 3 -39.19 4.29 -5.47
CA GLU A 3 -38.23 5.14 -6.15
C GLU A 3 -37.53 4.27 -7.19
N GLU A 4 -37.55 4.68 -8.46
CA GLU A 4 -36.81 3.96 -9.50
C GLU A 4 -35.33 4.08 -9.21
N THR A 5 -34.66 2.94 -9.14
CA THR A 5 -33.21 2.89 -8.89
C THR A 5 -32.51 3.49 -10.11
N ILE A 6 -31.73 4.57 -9.91
CA ILE A 6 -30.96 5.22 -10.97
C ILE A 6 -29.48 4.83 -10.83
N ILE A 7 -28.95 4.17 -11.86
CA ILE A 7 -27.51 3.96 -12.03
C ILE A 7 -26.93 5.06 -12.90
N ARG A 8 -25.82 5.66 -12.49
CA ARG A 8 -25.13 6.71 -13.21
C ARG A 8 -23.80 6.22 -13.75
N ILE A 9 -23.53 6.49 -15.02
CA ILE A 9 -22.24 6.21 -15.63
C ILE A 9 -21.86 7.36 -16.56
N SER A 10 -20.55 7.69 -16.59
CA SER A 10 -20.06 8.65 -17.56
C SER A 10 -19.96 8.01 -18.95
N VAL A 11 -20.14 8.83 -20.01
CA VAL A 11 -19.90 8.38 -21.39
C VAL A 11 -18.53 7.75 -21.53
N ARG A 12 -17.51 8.38 -20.98
CA ARG A 12 -16.13 7.90 -21.04
C ARG A 12 -16.00 6.51 -20.40
N SER A 13 -16.48 6.36 -19.16
CA SER A 13 -16.40 5.08 -18.44
C SER A 13 -17.15 3.97 -19.16
N LEU A 14 -18.31 4.28 -19.75
CA LEU A 14 -19.10 3.32 -20.50
C LEU A 14 -18.35 2.79 -21.72
N VAL A 15 -17.80 3.68 -22.57
CA VAL A 15 -17.10 3.26 -23.79
C VAL A 15 -15.76 2.59 -23.49
N GLU A 16 -14.98 3.12 -22.54
CA GLU A 16 -13.71 2.53 -22.14
C GLU A 16 -13.90 1.13 -21.52
N PHE A 17 -15.02 0.88 -20.84
CA PHE A 17 -15.30 -0.42 -20.24
C PHE A 17 -15.81 -1.45 -21.26
N ILE A 18 -16.77 -1.08 -22.10
CA ILE A 18 -17.44 -2.03 -23.02
C ILE A 18 -16.64 -2.27 -24.31
N LEU A 19 -16.02 -1.21 -24.85
CA LEU A 19 -15.37 -1.24 -26.17
C LEU A 19 -13.84 -1.34 -26.08
N ARG A 20 -13.30 -1.75 -24.92
CA ARG A 20 -11.87 -2.04 -24.82
C ARG A 20 -11.53 -3.28 -25.60
N GLU A 21 -10.47 -3.21 -26.38
CA GLU A 21 -10.00 -4.29 -27.26
C GLU A 21 -8.47 -4.33 -27.36
N GLY A 22 -7.92 -5.46 -27.80
CA GLY A 22 -6.51 -5.64 -28.08
C GLY A 22 -5.67 -6.15 -26.93
N ASP A 23 -4.41 -5.76 -26.94
CA ASP A 23 -3.33 -6.35 -26.14
C ASP A 23 -2.96 -5.49 -24.93
N ILE A 24 -2.41 -6.11 -23.89
CA ILE A 24 -1.57 -5.40 -22.94
C ILE A 24 -0.21 -5.21 -23.58
N ASP A 25 0.26 -3.96 -23.70
CA ASP A 25 1.57 -3.64 -24.21
C ASP A 25 2.22 -2.50 -23.40
N ASN A 26 3.14 -2.87 -22.51
CA ASN A 26 3.86 -1.92 -21.65
C ASN A 26 4.96 -1.13 -22.38
N ARG A 27 5.30 -1.50 -23.61
CA ARG A 27 6.26 -0.76 -24.47
C ARG A 27 5.64 0.54 -24.96
N VAL A 28 4.31 0.56 -25.04
CA VAL A 28 3.50 1.65 -25.58
C VAL A 28 3.01 2.61 -24.46
N SER A 29 2.93 2.13 -23.23
CA SER A 29 2.48 2.91 -22.07
C SER A 29 3.64 3.66 -21.42
N GLY A 30 4.36 4.44 -22.18
CA GLY A 30 5.42 5.29 -21.65
C GLY A 30 4.85 6.61 -21.16
N SER A 31 5.07 6.92 -19.87
CA SER A 31 5.24 8.24 -19.26
C SER A 31 4.18 9.36 -19.46
N MET A 32 3.99 10.17 -18.47
CA MET A 32 3.31 11.48 -18.50
C MET A 32 1.77 11.51 -18.45
N GLU A 33 1.09 10.57 -17.77
CA GLU A 33 -0.38 10.70 -17.61
C GLU A 33 -0.80 11.97 -16.84
N LYS A 34 -0.06 12.41 -15.80
CA LYS A 34 -0.40 13.66 -15.09
C LYS A 34 -0.10 14.91 -15.90
N ASP A 35 1.07 14.97 -16.53
CA ASP A 35 1.44 16.07 -17.40
C ASP A 35 0.59 16.07 -18.67
N ALA A 36 0.29 14.91 -19.23
CA ALA A 36 -0.63 14.76 -20.35
C ALA A 36 -2.05 15.22 -20.00
N MET A 37 -2.54 14.97 -18.81
CA MET A 37 -3.87 15.41 -18.38
C MET A 37 -3.93 16.92 -18.14
N LEU A 38 -2.90 17.51 -17.51
CA LEU A 38 -2.79 18.96 -17.32
C LEU A 38 -2.54 19.70 -18.63
N LEU A 39 -1.62 19.16 -19.48
CA LEU A 39 -1.39 19.70 -20.84
C LEU A 39 -2.62 19.51 -21.71
N GLY A 40 -3.31 18.36 -21.65
CA GLY A 40 -4.54 18.10 -22.36
C GLY A 40 -5.60 19.17 -22.08
N GLY A 41 -5.85 19.48 -20.82
CA GLY A 41 -6.78 20.53 -20.44
C GLY A 41 -6.37 21.94 -20.89
N LYS A 42 -5.06 22.24 -21.00
CA LYS A 42 -4.57 23.50 -21.60
C LYS A 42 -4.78 23.51 -23.11
N ILE A 43 -4.52 22.39 -23.78
CA ILE A 43 -4.71 22.24 -25.22
C ILE A 43 -6.19 22.37 -25.60
N HIS A 44 -7.09 21.69 -24.87
CA HIS A 44 -8.53 21.82 -25.08
C HIS A 44 -8.96 23.29 -25.04
N ARG A 45 -8.64 24.00 -23.97
CA ARG A 45 -8.95 25.43 -23.83
C ARG A 45 -8.33 26.29 -24.94
N LYS A 46 -7.12 25.98 -25.38
CA LYS A 46 -6.44 26.70 -26.45
C LYS A 46 -7.11 26.49 -27.81
N ILE A 47 -7.51 25.25 -28.12
CA ILE A 47 -8.24 24.92 -29.36
C ILE A 47 -9.61 25.58 -29.32
N GLN A 48 -10.36 25.38 -28.23
CA GLN A 48 -11.69 25.97 -28.04
C GLN A 48 -11.69 27.51 -28.17
N SER A 49 -10.65 28.18 -27.61
CA SER A 49 -10.52 29.64 -27.69
C SER A 49 -10.27 30.21 -29.13
N ARG A 50 -9.79 29.35 -30.04
CA ARG A 50 -9.55 29.71 -31.45
C ARG A 50 -10.76 29.47 -32.37
N MET A 51 -11.82 28.84 -31.80
CA MET A 51 -13.03 28.56 -32.56
C MET A 51 -13.92 29.80 -32.65
N GLY A 52 -14.77 29.84 -33.66
CA GLY A 52 -15.67 30.97 -33.92
C GLY A 52 -16.84 31.09 -32.95
N THR A 53 -17.67 32.12 -33.12
CA THR A 53 -18.83 32.39 -32.24
C THR A 53 -19.93 31.36 -32.35
N ASN A 54 -19.95 30.53 -33.39
CA ASN A 54 -20.88 29.42 -33.62
C ASN A 54 -20.43 28.11 -32.92
N TYR A 55 -19.33 28.15 -32.16
CA TYR A 55 -18.80 27.03 -31.35
C TYR A 55 -19.16 27.24 -29.87
N THR A 56 -19.79 26.24 -29.25
CA THR A 56 -20.04 26.19 -27.81
C THR A 56 -19.17 25.12 -27.16
N ALA A 57 -18.26 25.55 -26.30
CA ALA A 57 -17.34 24.66 -25.58
C ALA A 57 -18.00 24.01 -24.35
N GLU A 58 -17.53 22.85 -23.96
CA GLU A 58 -17.85 22.16 -22.69
C GLU A 58 -19.39 21.95 -22.49
N VAL A 59 -20.05 21.37 -23.48
CA VAL A 59 -21.52 21.20 -23.46
C VAL A 59 -21.90 19.97 -22.61
N PRO A 60 -22.62 20.18 -21.49
CA PRO A 60 -23.07 19.06 -20.65
C PRO A 60 -24.22 18.31 -21.38
N LEU A 61 -24.07 16.99 -21.43
CA LEU A 61 -25.01 16.08 -22.09
C LEU A 61 -25.42 14.98 -21.14
N LYS A 62 -26.71 14.61 -21.18
CA LYS A 62 -27.28 13.59 -20.29
C LYS A 62 -28.48 12.92 -20.96
N ILE A 63 -28.54 11.60 -20.83
CA ILE A 63 -29.68 10.81 -21.27
C ILE A 63 -30.05 9.79 -20.20
N GLN A 64 -31.35 9.47 -20.10
CA GLN A 64 -31.86 8.41 -19.25
C GLN A 64 -32.45 7.31 -20.13
N MET A 65 -31.97 6.10 -19.95
CA MET A 65 -32.40 4.91 -20.66
C MET A 65 -33.16 4.00 -19.69
N PRO A 66 -34.46 3.72 -19.93
CA PRO A 66 -35.16 2.74 -19.10
C PRO A 66 -34.65 1.33 -19.41
N CYS A 67 -34.29 0.60 -18.36
CA CYS A 67 -33.86 -0.77 -18.39
C CYS A 67 -34.82 -1.65 -17.55
N ASP A 68 -34.60 -2.96 -17.55
CA ASP A 68 -35.43 -3.89 -16.76
C ASP A 68 -35.22 -3.71 -15.25
N GLY A 69 -36.11 -2.94 -14.62
CA GLY A 69 -36.11 -2.71 -13.15
C GLY A 69 -35.29 -1.50 -12.67
N PHE A 70 -34.68 -0.70 -13.56
CA PHE A 70 -33.91 0.49 -13.19
C PHE A 70 -33.83 1.47 -14.36
N VAL A 71 -33.28 2.66 -14.10
CA VAL A 71 -32.98 3.67 -15.12
C VAL A 71 -31.44 3.85 -15.17
N LEU A 72 -30.88 3.65 -16.36
CA LEU A 72 -29.47 3.94 -16.62
C LEU A 72 -29.34 5.41 -17.06
N GLN A 73 -28.65 6.22 -16.26
CA GLN A 73 -28.32 7.60 -16.57
C GLN A 73 -26.92 7.69 -17.11
N ILE A 74 -26.78 8.05 -18.38
CA ILE A 74 -25.48 8.24 -19.05
C ILE A 74 -25.27 9.74 -19.21
N GLU A 75 -24.14 10.24 -18.71
CA GLU A 75 -23.83 11.66 -18.70
C GLU A 75 -22.38 11.95 -19.04
N GLY A 76 -22.11 13.14 -19.54
CA GLY A 76 -20.78 13.60 -19.84
C GLY A 76 -20.79 15.03 -20.39
N ARG A 77 -19.63 15.44 -20.88
CA ARG A 77 -19.43 16.78 -21.40
C ARG A 77 -18.70 16.68 -22.73
N ALA A 78 -19.37 17.09 -23.82
CA ALA A 78 -18.72 17.20 -25.12
C ALA A 78 -17.77 18.39 -25.15
N ASP A 79 -16.56 18.21 -25.68
CA ASP A 79 -15.55 19.28 -25.75
C ASP A 79 -16.06 20.48 -26.55
N GLY A 80 -16.84 20.24 -27.60
CA GLY A 80 -17.46 21.32 -28.34
C GLY A 80 -18.64 20.93 -29.22
N VAL A 81 -19.52 21.89 -29.45
CA VAL A 81 -20.63 21.80 -30.39
C VAL A 81 -20.57 22.99 -31.35
N LEU A 82 -20.37 22.72 -32.63
CA LEU A 82 -20.39 23.71 -33.71
C LEU A 82 -21.75 23.70 -34.39
N LYS A 83 -22.32 24.90 -34.63
CA LYS A 83 -23.57 25.08 -35.39
C LYS A 83 -23.30 25.98 -36.57
N ASP A 84 -23.45 25.46 -37.80
CA ASP A 84 -23.20 26.20 -39.02
C ASP A 84 -24.21 25.84 -40.08
N ASP A 85 -24.91 26.84 -40.63
CA ASP A 85 -25.93 26.75 -41.71
C ASP A 85 -26.91 25.56 -41.55
N GLY A 86 -27.37 25.31 -40.30
CA GLY A 86 -28.34 24.24 -40.01
C GLY A 86 -27.70 22.87 -39.81
N LYS A 87 -26.38 22.73 -39.96
CA LYS A 87 -25.58 21.54 -39.56
C LYS A 87 -25.08 21.67 -38.14
N VAL A 88 -25.03 20.56 -37.46
CA VAL A 88 -24.49 20.46 -36.11
C VAL A 88 -23.35 19.46 -36.13
N LEU A 89 -22.21 19.84 -35.51
CA LEU A 89 -21.03 19.03 -35.41
C LEU A 89 -20.62 18.93 -33.94
N ILE A 90 -20.39 17.71 -33.46
CA ILE A 90 -19.77 17.42 -32.17
C ILE A 90 -18.25 17.33 -32.38
N ASP A 91 -17.50 18.12 -31.66
CA ASP A 91 -16.03 18.10 -31.67
C ASP A 91 -15.50 17.49 -30.37
N GLU A 92 -14.73 16.41 -30.51
CA GLU A 92 -14.03 15.73 -29.40
C GLU A 92 -12.54 15.93 -29.61
N ILE A 93 -11.88 16.54 -28.60
CA ILE A 93 -10.49 16.93 -28.67
C ILE A 93 -9.64 15.95 -27.87
N LYS A 94 -8.56 15.45 -28.47
CA LYS A 94 -7.60 14.56 -27.81
C LYS A 94 -6.18 15.07 -27.99
N GLY A 95 -5.49 15.32 -26.87
CA GLY A 95 -4.05 15.53 -26.86
C GLY A 95 -3.32 14.20 -26.98
N ILE A 96 -2.33 14.11 -27.87
CA ILE A 96 -1.48 12.93 -28.03
C ILE A 96 -0.01 13.34 -28.04
N LEU A 97 0.85 12.47 -27.49
CA LEU A 97 2.31 12.71 -27.47
C LEU A 97 2.99 12.17 -28.74
N ARG A 98 2.37 11.18 -29.41
CA ARG A 98 2.89 10.58 -30.61
C ARG A 98 2.76 11.49 -31.82
N SER A 99 3.64 11.26 -32.82
CA SER A 99 3.51 11.92 -34.11
C SER A 99 2.17 11.64 -34.76
N LEU A 100 1.54 12.69 -35.33
CA LEU A 100 0.29 12.57 -36.08
C LEU A 100 0.46 11.92 -37.45
N GLU A 101 1.69 11.75 -37.96
CA GLU A 101 1.95 11.20 -39.29
C GLU A 101 1.37 9.81 -39.48
N HIS A 102 1.40 8.98 -38.44
CA HIS A 102 0.91 7.59 -38.45
C HIS A 102 -0.55 7.42 -38.06
N LEU A 103 -1.26 8.51 -37.73
CA LEU A 103 -2.67 8.46 -37.37
C LEU A 103 -3.55 8.56 -38.63
N GLU A 104 -3.87 7.44 -39.29
CA GLU A 104 -4.64 7.40 -40.51
C GLU A 104 -6.17 7.48 -40.28
N ALA A 105 -6.65 7.04 -39.09
CA ALA A 105 -8.05 7.04 -38.70
C ALA A 105 -8.19 7.39 -37.21
N PRO A 106 -9.40 7.80 -36.76
CA PRO A 106 -9.67 8.02 -35.35
C PRO A 106 -9.49 6.73 -34.54
N VAL A 107 -8.98 6.89 -33.31
CA VAL A 107 -8.93 5.76 -32.36
C VAL A 107 -10.37 5.33 -32.02
N PRO A 108 -10.73 4.02 -32.13
CA PRO A 108 -12.11 3.55 -32.02
C PRO A 108 -12.83 4.01 -30.74
N VAL A 109 -12.18 3.90 -29.58
CA VAL A 109 -12.73 4.31 -28.27
C VAL A 109 -12.99 5.82 -28.21
N HIS A 110 -12.11 6.65 -28.79
CA HIS A 110 -12.31 8.11 -28.85
C HIS A 110 -13.49 8.47 -29.74
N LEU A 111 -13.59 7.83 -30.91
CA LEU A 111 -14.71 8.00 -31.81
C LEU A 111 -16.04 7.56 -31.17
N ALA A 112 -16.02 6.46 -30.42
CA ALA A 112 -17.19 5.98 -29.69
C ALA A 112 -17.68 6.98 -28.64
N GLN A 113 -16.78 7.65 -27.93
CA GLN A 113 -17.12 8.72 -27.02
C GLN A 113 -17.83 9.88 -27.73
N ALA A 114 -17.30 10.34 -28.86
CA ALA A 114 -17.89 11.39 -29.66
C ALA A 114 -19.26 10.97 -30.27
N LYS A 115 -19.40 9.70 -30.70
CA LYS A 115 -20.68 9.14 -31.16
C LYS A 115 -21.75 9.13 -30.06
N CYS A 116 -21.38 8.82 -28.81
CA CYS A 116 -22.30 8.91 -27.67
C CYS A 116 -22.81 10.35 -27.50
N TYR A 117 -21.90 11.32 -27.52
CA TYR A 117 -22.29 12.73 -27.41
C TYR A 117 -23.18 13.17 -28.60
N ALA A 118 -22.85 12.75 -29.81
CA ALA A 118 -23.64 13.03 -31.01
C ALA A 118 -25.08 12.46 -30.90
N TYR A 119 -25.19 11.20 -30.44
CA TYR A 119 -26.49 10.59 -30.20
C TYR A 119 -27.33 11.35 -29.17
N ILE A 120 -26.76 11.63 -27.99
CA ILE A 120 -27.44 12.33 -26.92
C ILE A 120 -27.90 13.72 -27.38
N TYR A 121 -27.01 14.44 -28.06
CA TYR A 121 -27.32 15.76 -28.59
C TYR A 121 -28.42 15.70 -29.68
N ALA A 122 -28.37 14.73 -30.59
CA ALA A 122 -29.35 14.53 -31.64
C ALA A 122 -30.74 14.20 -31.07
N VAL A 123 -30.84 13.37 -30.04
CA VAL A 123 -32.08 13.08 -29.29
C VAL A 123 -32.66 14.38 -28.71
N GLN A 124 -31.85 15.18 -28.02
CA GLN A 124 -32.29 16.40 -27.33
C GLN A 124 -32.77 17.49 -28.28
N ASN A 125 -32.23 17.52 -29.51
CA ASN A 125 -32.52 18.55 -30.51
C ASN A 125 -33.33 18.04 -31.72
N SER A 126 -33.79 16.77 -31.70
CA SER A 126 -34.57 16.13 -32.76
C SER A 126 -33.87 16.21 -34.14
N LEU A 127 -32.57 15.97 -34.18
CA LEU A 127 -31.79 16.00 -35.43
C LEU A 127 -31.92 14.67 -36.18
N LYS A 128 -31.91 14.73 -37.53
CA LYS A 128 -31.93 13.54 -38.39
C LYS A 128 -30.53 13.06 -38.76
N CYS A 129 -29.56 13.95 -38.78
CA CYS A 129 -28.13 13.68 -38.99
C CYS A 129 -27.28 14.63 -38.14
N ILE A 130 -26.09 14.26 -37.88
CA ILE A 130 -25.12 15.02 -37.08
C ILE A 130 -23.69 14.65 -37.48
N ASP A 131 -22.84 15.66 -37.59
CA ASP A 131 -21.41 15.46 -37.86
C ASP A 131 -20.65 15.20 -36.57
N VAL A 132 -19.66 14.33 -36.63
CA VAL A 132 -18.69 14.05 -35.55
C VAL A 132 -17.29 14.38 -36.02
N GLN A 133 -16.61 15.23 -35.31
CA GLN A 133 -15.21 15.58 -35.56
C GLN A 133 -14.33 15.08 -34.41
N MET A 134 -13.29 14.34 -34.77
CA MET A 134 -12.20 14.01 -33.85
C MET A 134 -11.05 14.98 -34.11
N THR A 135 -10.70 15.78 -33.12
CA THR A 135 -9.58 16.73 -33.18
C THR A 135 -8.42 16.23 -32.36
N TYR A 136 -7.37 15.72 -33.03
CA TYR A 136 -6.14 15.31 -32.39
C TYR A 136 -5.11 16.43 -32.43
N CYS A 137 -4.50 16.72 -31.29
CA CYS A 137 -3.43 17.70 -31.16
C CYS A 137 -2.17 17.04 -30.58
N GLN A 138 -1.06 17.11 -31.31
CA GLN A 138 0.23 16.71 -30.78
C GLN A 138 0.67 17.72 -29.71
N MET A 139 0.99 17.25 -28.52
CA MET A 139 1.12 18.09 -27.33
C MET A 139 2.36 19.01 -27.36
N GLU A 140 3.43 18.61 -28.02
CA GLU A 140 4.69 19.37 -28.08
C GLU A 140 4.75 20.34 -29.25
N THR A 141 4.32 19.87 -30.44
CA THR A 141 4.36 20.67 -31.68
C THR A 141 3.12 21.51 -31.90
N GLU A 142 2.03 21.22 -31.17
CA GLU A 142 0.70 21.80 -31.36
C GLU A 142 0.11 21.57 -32.76
N GLU A 143 0.64 20.63 -33.50
CA GLU A 143 0.07 20.21 -34.78
C GLU A 143 -1.30 19.59 -34.56
N ILE A 144 -2.26 19.92 -35.44
CA ILE A 144 -3.67 19.47 -35.33
C ILE A 144 -4.05 18.66 -36.55
N ARG A 145 -4.64 17.49 -36.31
CA ARG A 145 -5.26 16.67 -37.35
C ARG A 145 -6.72 16.41 -36.99
N ARG A 146 -7.62 16.60 -38.01
CA ARG A 146 -9.05 16.43 -37.80
C ARG A 146 -9.60 15.35 -38.74
N PHE A 147 -10.51 14.55 -38.18
CA PHE A 147 -11.30 13.57 -38.91
C PHE A 147 -12.76 13.92 -38.72
N CYS A 148 -13.53 14.10 -39.79
CA CYS A 148 -14.93 14.43 -39.73
C CYS A 148 -15.74 13.36 -40.45
N GLN A 149 -16.85 12.94 -39.84
CA GLN A 149 -17.77 11.95 -40.40
C GLN A 149 -19.21 12.33 -40.06
N GLU A 150 -20.10 12.26 -41.04
CA GLU A 150 -21.55 12.44 -40.85
C GLU A 150 -22.19 11.11 -40.45
N PHE A 151 -23.12 11.16 -39.49
CA PHE A 151 -23.88 10.01 -38.99
C PHE A 151 -25.39 10.30 -39.09
N GLU A 152 -26.14 9.31 -39.55
CA GLU A 152 -27.58 9.34 -39.47
C GLU A 152 -28.08 9.02 -38.06
N PHE A 153 -29.16 9.64 -37.63
CA PHE A 153 -29.74 9.41 -36.31
C PHE A 153 -30.05 7.92 -36.03
N GLN A 154 -30.62 7.21 -37.03
CA GLN A 154 -30.97 5.80 -36.87
C GLN A 154 -29.71 4.90 -36.68
N GLU A 155 -28.63 5.21 -37.37
CA GLU A 155 -27.35 4.50 -37.21
C GLU A 155 -26.82 4.69 -35.79
N LEU A 156 -26.75 5.95 -35.31
CA LEU A 156 -26.31 6.26 -33.95
C LEU A 156 -27.23 5.63 -32.90
N GLN A 157 -28.54 5.63 -33.13
CA GLN A 157 -29.50 5.03 -32.22
C GLN A 157 -29.29 3.52 -32.07
N THR A 158 -29.15 2.81 -33.17
CA THR A 158 -28.92 1.36 -33.15
C THR A 158 -27.59 1.01 -32.44
N TRP A 159 -26.54 1.72 -32.80
CA TRP A 159 -25.22 1.54 -32.19
C TRP A 159 -25.23 1.86 -30.69
N PHE A 160 -25.87 2.96 -30.27
CA PHE A 160 -25.93 3.36 -28.87
C PHE A 160 -26.81 2.40 -28.04
N GLN A 161 -27.91 1.91 -28.62
CA GLN A 161 -28.73 0.88 -27.95
C GLN A 161 -27.97 -0.43 -27.74
N ASP A 162 -27.18 -0.86 -28.72
CA ASP A 162 -26.33 -2.03 -28.59
C ASP A 162 -25.29 -1.85 -27.47
N LEU A 163 -24.63 -0.70 -27.43
CA LEU A 163 -23.69 -0.35 -26.37
C LEU A 163 -24.35 -0.41 -24.97
N VAL A 164 -25.55 0.15 -24.83
CA VAL A 164 -26.30 0.12 -23.57
C VAL A 164 -26.73 -1.29 -23.22
N THR A 165 -27.16 -2.10 -24.16
CA THR A 165 -27.55 -3.50 -23.96
C THR A 165 -26.36 -4.33 -23.44
N GLN A 166 -25.15 -4.10 -23.96
CA GLN A 166 -23.95 -4.77 -23.47
C GLN A 166 -23.61 -4.39 -22.03
N TYR A 167 -23.90 -3.15 -21.61
CA TYR A 167 -23.67 -2.70 -20.24
C TYR A 167 -24.78 -3.10 -19.28
N GLU A 168 -26.01 -3.28 -19.75
CA GLU A 168 -27.21 -3.55 -18.92
C GLU A 168 -27.02 -4.78 -18.01
N LYS A 169 -26.40 -5.85 -18.50
CA LYS A 169 -26.10 -7.06 -17.70
C LYS A 169 -25.26 -6.76 -16.45
N TRP A 170 -24.32 -5.83 -16.55
CA TRP A 170 -23.44 -5.42 -15.47
C TRP A 170 -24.18 -4.56 -14.44
N ALA A 171 -24.94 -3.58 -14.91
CA ALA A 171 -25.76 -2.72 -14.06
C ALA A 171 -26.83 -3.51 -13.30
N LYS A 172 -27.48 -4.46 -13.97
CA LYS A 172 -28.46 -5.37 -13.36
C LYS A 172 -27.83 -6.22 -12.26
N PHE A 173 -26.66 -6.82 -12.57
CA PHE A 173 -25.89 -7.59 -11.58
C PHE A 173 -25.55 -6.76 -10.35
N GLU A 174 -25.09 -5.52 -10.52
CA GLU A 174 -24.74 -4.62 -9.42
C GLU A 174 -25.91 -4.36 -8.48
N ILE A 175 -27.09 -4.05 -9.04
CA ILE A 175 -28.30 -3.79 -8.25
C ILE A 175 -28.74 -5.04 -7.48
N GLU A 176 -28.86 -6.17 -8.19
CA GLU A 176 -29.30 -7.43 -7.61
C GLU A 176 -28.34 -7.87 -6.50
N TRP A 177 -27.02 -7.79 -6.77
CA TRP A 177 -26.02 -8.13 -5.80
C TRP A 177 -26.05 -7.23 -4.56
N ARG A 178 -26.16 -5.90 -4.74
CA ARG A 178 -26.25 -4.93 -3.63
C ARG A 178 -27.43 -5.25 -2.71
N ASN A 179 -28.59 -5.60 -3.26
CA ASN A 179 -29.78 -5.96 -2.48
C ASN A 179 -29.54 -7.24 -1.69
N VAL A 180 -29.11 -8.31 -2.34
CA VAL A 180 -28.83 -9.61 -1.72
C VAL A 180 -27.77 -9.49 -0.62
N ARG A 181 -26.69 -8.76 -0.90
CA ARG A 181 -25.63 -8.47 0.07
C ARG A 181 -26.18 -7.75 1.30
N ASN A 182 -26.91 -6.64 1.10
CA ASN A 182 -27.39 -5.83 2.22
C ASN A 182 -28.42 -6.59 3.06
N ASP A 183 -29.26 -7.43 2.46
CA ASP A 183 -30.20 -8.26 3.18
C ASP A 183 -29.47 -9.32 4.03
N SER A 184 -28.40 -9.93 3.51
CA SER A 184 -27.57 -10.87 4.28
C SER A 184 -26.86 -10.18 5.44
N ILE A 185 -26.32 -8.95 5.22
CA ILE A 185 -25.64 -8.17 6.26
C ILE A 185 -26.57 -7.86 7.44
N ARG A 186 -27.86 -7.61 7.19
CA ARG A 186 -28.83 -7.33 8.26
C ARG A 186 -29.07 -8.52 9.17
N GLN A 187 -28.83 -9.74 8.68
CA GLN A 187 -29.11 -10.98 9.40
C GLN A 187 -27.93 -11.52 10.19
N ILE A 188 -26.70 -11.13 9.86
CA ILE A 188 -25.52 -11.62 10.57
C ILE A 188 -25.40 -11.02 11.97
N GLU A 189 -24.94 -11.85 12.90
CA GLU A 189 -24.54 -11.46 14.24
C GLU A 189 -23.03 -11.61 14.41
N PHE A 190 -22.49 -11.04 15.50
CA PHE A 190 -21.08 -11.24 15.82
C PHE A 190 -20.80 -12.73 16.04
N PRO A 191 -19.78 -13.31 15.38
CA PRO A 191 -19.67 -14.78 15.25
C PRO A 191 -19.31 -15.52 16.55
N PHE A 192 -18.90 -14.81 17.59
CA PHE A 192 -18.47 -15.36 18.86
C PHE A 192 -19.14 -14.65 20.04
N PRO A 193 -19.16 -15.25 21.25
CA PRO A 193 -19.39 -14.49 22.47
C PRO A 193 -18.38 -13.35 22.59
N TYR A 194 -18.85 -12.16 22.92
CA TYR A 194 -17.96 -11.02 23.11
C TYR A 194 -17.01 -11.24 24.30
N ARG A 195 -15.73 -11.02 24.07
CA ARG A 195 -14.75 -10.90 25.15
C ARG A 195 -14.91 -9.57 25.86
N GLU A 196 -14.34 -9.46 27.08
CA GLU A 196 -14.33 -8.21 27.83
C GLU A 196 -13.72 -7.06 26.98
N GLY A 197 -14.39 -5.91 26.93
CA GLY A 197 -13.98 -4.75 26.12
C GLY A 197 -14.15 -4.86 24.61
N GLN A 198 -14.34 -6.06 24.06
CA GLN A 198 -14.46 -6.27 22.62
C GLN A 198 -15.74 -5.63 22.05
N ARG A 199 -16.86 -5.70 22.78
CA ARG A 199 -18.10 -5.04 22.36
C ARG A 199 -17.95 -3.53 22.29
N ASP A 200 -17.25 -2.92 23.23
CA ASP A 200 -16.99 -1.46 23.24
C ASP A 200 -16.12 -1.06 22.06
N LEU A 201 -15.19 -1.92 21.67
CA LEU A 201 -14.35 -1.71 20.48
C LEU A 201 -15.20 -1.75 19.20
N VAL A 202 -16.05 -2.77 19.02
CA VAL A 202 -17.00 -2.90 17.89
C VAL A 202 -17.89 -1.65 17.80
N VAL A 203 -18.45 -1.21 18.93
CA VAL A 203 -19.29 0.00 18.99
C VAL A 203 -18.49 1.26 18.62
N SER A 204 -17.24 1.36 19.06
CA SER A 204 -16.36 2.50 18.76
C SER A 204 -16.05 2.59 17.28
N VAL A 205 -15.75 1.47 16.63
CA VAL A 205 -15.53 1.38 15.19
C VAL A 205 -16.79 1.79 14.42
N TYR A 206 -17.94 1.20 14.76
CA TYR A 206 -19.21 1.54 14.11
C TYR A 206 -19.56 3.03 14.23
N ARG A 207 -19.45 3.59 15.44
CA ARG A 207 -19.71 5.02 15.68
C ARG A 207 -18.74 5.93 14.92
N THR A 208 -17.51 5.52 14.74
CA THR A 208 -16.53 6.27 13.97
C THR A 208 -16.91 6.30 12.50
N ILE A 209 -17.31 5.17 11.92
CA ILE A 209 -17.80 5.07 10.55
C ILE A 209 -19.04 5.95 10.36
N LEU A 210 -20.02 5.85 11.27
CA LEU A 210 -21.24 6.66 11.23
C LEU A 210 -20.94 8.18 11.22
N ARG A 211 -19.87 8.60 11.91
CA ARG A 211 -19.45 10.01 12.01
C ARG A 211 -18.47 10.42 10.90
N LYS A 212 -18.13 9.53 9.99
CA LYS A 212 -17.15 9.75 8.90
C LYS A 212 -15.83 10.33 9.43
N LYS A 213 -15.28 9.71 10.49
CA LYS A 213 -14.04 10.12 11.17
C LYS A 213 -12.97 9.04 11.08
N LYS A 214 -11.80 9.33 11.64
CA LYS A 214 -10.69 8.39 11.79
C LYS A 214 -10.59 7.92 13.24
N LEU A 215 -10.17 6.66 13.42
CA LEU A 215 -10.00 6.03 14.73
C LEU A 215 -8.65 5.33 14.81
N PHE A 216 -7.90 5.59 15.86
CA PHE A 216 -6.67 4.91 16.22
C PHE A 216 -6.94 3.93 17.35
N ILE A 217 -6.73 2.65 17.10
CA ILE A 217 -6.97 1.57 18.04
C ILE A 217 -5.65 0.95 18.48
N GLN A 218 -5.28 1.13 19.73
CA GLN A 218 -4.30 0.29 20.38
C GLN A 218 -5.04 -0.88 21.03
N ALA A 219 -4.80 -2.08 20.55
CA ALA A 219 -5.42 -3.28 21.12
C ALA A 219 -4.40 -4.41 21.20
N PRO A 220 -4.18 -4.99 22.39
CA PRO A 220 -3.28 -6.13 22.57
C PRO A 220 -3.58 -7.29 21.62
N THR A 221 -2.61 -8.18 21.43
CA THR A 221 -2.83 -9.44 20.73
C THR A 221 -3.93 -10.24 21.41
N GLY A 222 -4.70 -11.05 20.66
CA GLY A 222 -5.73 -11.92 21.21
C GLY A 222 -7.08 -11.28 21.52
N VAL A 223 -7.22 -9.96 21.50
CA VAL A 223 -8.52 -9.26 21.69
C VAL A 223 -9.48 -9.47 20.49
N GLY A 224 -9.00 -10.09 19.41
CA GLY A 224 -9.79 -10.29 18.19
C GLY A 224 -9.97 -9.00 17.37
N LYS A 225 -8.89 -8.21 17.23
CA LYS A 225 -8.86 -6.93 16.50
C LYS A 225 -9.52 -7.01 15.13
N THR A 226 -9.14 -8.00 14.33
CA THR A 226 -9.61 -8.16 12.95
C THR A 226 -11.12 -8.28 12.89
N MET A 227 -11.72 -9.19 13.68
CA MET A 227 -13.17 -9.35 13.70
C MET A 227 -13.88 -8.13 14.31
N ALA A 228 -13.28 -7.50 15.33
CA ALA A 228 -13.83 -6.30 15.95
C ALA A 228 -13.77 -5.04 15.05
N THR A 229 -13.02 -5.08 13.95
CA THR A 229 -12.98 -4.01 12.94
C THR A 229 -13.76 -4.38 11.68
N VAL A 230 -13.64 -5.60 11.19
CA VAL A 230 -14.32 -6.09 9.97
C VAL A 230 -15.84 -6.16 10.18
N PHE A 231 -16.32 -6.79 11.25
CA PHE A 231 -17.76 -6.94 11.49
C PHE A 231 -18.53 -5.62 11.53
N PRO A 232 -18.13 -4.60 12.32
CA PRO A 232 -18.83 -3.32 12.33
C PRO A 232 -18.72 -2.55 11.00
N ALA A 233 -17.64 -2.71 10.24
CA ALA A 233 -17.50 -2.12 8.90
C ALA A 233 -18.47 -2.77 7.90
N VAL A 234 -18.59 -4.10 7.91
CA VAL A 234 -19.59 -4.83 7.11
C VAL A 234 -21.01 -4.40 7.50
N ARG A 235 -21.32 -4.32 8.80
CA ARG A 235 -22.62 -3.83 9.29
C ARG A 235 -22.95 -2.43 8.79
N ALA A 236 -21.97 -1.52 8.85
CA ALA A 236 -22.11 -0.14 8.37
C ALA A 236 -22.41 -0.08 6.86
N MET A 237 -21.79 -0.93 6.06
CA MET A 237 -22.11 -1.03 4.62
C MET A 237 -23.55 -1.44 4.36
N GLY A 238 -24.09 -2.38 5.13
CA GLY A 238 -25.50 -2.81 5.03
C GLY A 238 -26.51 -1.70 5.34
N GLU A 239 -26.07 -0.66 6.01
CA GLU A 239 -26.85 0.54 6.34
C GLU A 239 -26.53 1.75 5.41
N GLY A 240 -25.72 1.53 4.36
CA GLY A 240 -25.37 2.56 3.38
C GLY A 240 -24.34 3.57 3.87
N LEU A 241 -23.54 3.22 4.90
CA LEU A 241 -22.47 4.07 5.44
C LEU A 241 -21.11 3.83 4.78
N GLY A 242 -21.07 2.99 3.76
CA GLY A 242 -19.88 2.68 2.96
C GLY A 242 -20.24 1.78 1.79
N GLU A 243 -19.49 1.89 0.70
CA GLU A 243 -19.73 1.09 -0.51
C GLU A 243 -18.73 -0.05 -0.68
N LYS A 244 -17.50 0.12 -0.19
CA LYS A 244 -16.40 -0.84 -0.33
C LYS A 244 -15.45 -0.75 0.84
N ILE A 245 -14.98 -1.90 1.31
CA ILE A 245 -13.92 -1.99 2.32
C ILE A 245 -12.58 -2.20 1.65
N PHE A 246 -11.58 -1.40 2.00
CA PHE A 246 -10.17 -1.67 1.75
C PHE A 246 -9.52 -2.11 3.04
N TYR A 247 -9.19 -3.42 3.12
CA TYR A 247 -8.44 -3.97 4.24
C TYR A 247 -6.96 -4.00 3.85
N LEU A 248 -6.17 -3.17 4.54
CA LEU A 248 -4.79 -2.88 4.18
C LEU A 248 -3.84 -3.54 5.18
N THR A 249 -2.83 -4.25 4.66
CA THR A 249 -1.83 -4.95 5.47
C THR A 249 -0.42 -4.67 4.99
N ALA A 250 0.57 -4.80 5.91
CA ALA A 250 1.98 -4.66 5.57
C ALA A 250 2.63 -5.94 5.02
N LYS A 251 2.04 -7.12 5.29
CA LYS A 251 2.66 -8.44 5.03
C LYS A 251 1.65 -9.46 4.51
N THR A 252 2.13 -10.41 3.72
CA THR A 252 1.31 -11.48 3.12
C THR A 252 0.58 -12.33 4.16
N ILE A 253 1.25 -12.72 5.26
CA ILE A 253 0.66 -13.53 6.33
C ILE A 253 -0.57 -12.86 6.97
N MET A 254 -0.57 -11.55 7.10
CA MET A 254 -1.70 -10.79 7.66
C MET A 254 -2.95 -10.81 6.77
N ARG A 255 -2.79 -11.06 5.46
CA ARG A 255 -3.91 -11.20 4.52
C ARG A 255 -4.76 -12.42 4.85
N THR A 256 -4.13 -13.52 5.21
CA THR A 256 -4.81 -14.78 5.62
C THR A 256 -5.73 -14.53 6.81
N VAL A 257 -5.34 -13.73 7.78
CA VAL A 257 -6.18 -13.40 8.95
C VAL A 257 -7.41 -12.60 8.53
N ALA A 258 -7.27 -11.67 7.58
CA ALA A 258 -8.41 -10.94 7.03
C ALA A 258 -9.34 -11.86 6.23
N GLU A 259 -8.80 -12.71 5.37
CA GLU A 259 -9.55 -13.72 4.60
C GLU A 259 -10.36 -14.63 5.52
N GLN A 260 -9.74 -15.15 6.58
CA GLN A 260 -10.40 -15.97 7.59
C GLN A 260 -11.55 -15.22 8.29
N ALA A 261 -11.37 -13.93 8.58
CA ALA A 261 -12.43 -13.13 9.21
C ALA A 261 -13.66 -12.99 8.30
N PHE A 262 -13.44 -12.72 7.00
CA PHE A 262 -14.55 -12.66 6.04
C PHE A 262 -15.17 -14.04 5.81
N SER A 263 -14.37 -15.10 5.68
CA SER A 263 -14.85 -16.48 5.50
C SER A 263 -15.73 -16.92 6.67
N LEU A 264 -15.32 -16.62 7.89
CA LEU A 264 -16.12 -16.92 9.09
C LEU A 264 -17.48 -16.22 9.08
N LEU A 265 -17.54 -14.96 8.63
CA LEU A 265 -18.83 -14.25 8.49
C LEU A 265 -19.69 -14.88 7.38
N LYS A 266 -19.08 -15.36 6.29
CA LYS A 266 -19.78 -16.08 5.20
C LYS A 266 -20.36 -17.41 5.69
N GLU A 267 -19.62 -18.16 6.51
CA GLU A 267 -20.13 -19.38 7.16
C GLU A 267 -21.37 -19.09 8.06
N LYS A 268 -21.48 -17.87 8.58
CA LYS A 268 -22.64 -17.40 9.35
C LYS A 268 -23.76 -16.81 8.50
N GLY A 269 -23.66 -16.90 7.17
CA GLY A 269 -24.70 -16.50 6.23
C GLY A 269 -24.48 -15.15 5.55
N LEU A 270 -23.33 -14.51 5.71
CA LEU A 270 -22.98 -13.31 4.96
C LEU A 270 -22.75 -13.64 3.48
N LEU A 271 -23.47 -12.98 2.60
CA LEU A 271 -23.22 -13.00 1.16
C LEU A 271 -22.36 -11.78 0.79
N TYR A 272 -21.10 -12.02 0.46
CA TYR A 272 -20.10 -10.96 0.33
C TYR A 272 -18.99 -11.35 -0.65
N LYS A 273 -18.57 -10.44 -1.50
CA LYS A 273 -17.51 -10.66 -2.49
C LYS A 273 -16.21 -10.08 -1.99
N THR A 274 -15.20 -10.94 -1.84
CA THR A 274 -13.89 -10.56 -1.35
C THR A 274 -12.80 -10.88 -2.37
N ILE A 275 -11.84 -9.99 -2.54
CA ILE A 275 -10.67 -10.20 -3.37
C ILE A 275 -9.39 -9.94 -2.57
N THR A 276 -8.41 -10.82 -2.74
CA THR A 276 -7.04 -10.60 -2.24
C THR A 276 -6.11 -10.28 -3.40
N LEU A 277 -5.65 -9.04 -3.47
CA LEU A 277 -4.71 -8.61 -4.50
C LEU A 277 -3.31 -9.12 -4.22
N THR A 278 -2.74 -9.80 -5.19
CA THR A 278 -1.38 -10.35 -5.16
C THR A 278 -0.46 -9.52 -6.05
N ALA A 279 0.77 -9.31 -5.61
CA ALA A 279 1.76 -8.57 -6.39
C ALA A 279 2.02 -9.27 -7.75
N LYS A 280 2.27 -8.45 -8.77
CA LYS A 280 2.42 -8.91 -10.15
C LYS A 280 3.45 -10.02 -10.30
N GLU A 281 4.59 -9.88 -9.64
CA GLU A 281 5.70 -10.83 -9.67
C GLU A 281 5.32 -12.21 -9.08
N LYS A 282 4.30 -12.25 -8.21
CA LYS A 282 3.85 -13.48 -7.54
C LYS A 282 2.72 -14.18 -8.28
N ILE A 283 1.88 -13.44 -9.03
CA ILE A 283 0.71 -13.99 -9.74
C ILE A 283 0.97 -14.19 -11.24
N CYS A 284 2.03 -13.61 -11.78
CA CYS A 284 2.40 -13.74 -13.19
C CYS A 284 2.78 -15.18 -13.54
N PHE A 285 2.29 -15.68 -14.68
CA PHE A 285 2.64 -17.02 -15.18
C PHE A 285 3.97 -17.07 -15.92
N CYS A 286 4.56 -15.93 -16.24
CA CYS A 286 5.84 -15.82 -16.94
C CYS A 286 6.96 -15.61 -15.91
N GLU A 287 8.12 -16.24 -16.13
CA GLU A 287 9.32 -16.09 -15.27
C GLU A 287 9.80 -14.63 -15.25
N GLU A 288 9.76 -13.95 -16.39
CA GLU A 288 10.00 -12.52 -16.50
C GLU A 288 8.70 -11.81 -16.92
N ALA A 289 8.35 -10.73 -16.21
CA ALA A 289 7.10 -9.99 -16.43
C ALA A 289 7.21 -9.03 -17.63
N GLU A 290 7.47 -9.56 -18.82
CA GLU A 290 7.43 -8.82 -20.08
C GLU A 290 6.00 -8.73 -20.61
N CYS A 291 5.31 -7.63 -20.25
CA CYS A 291 3.90 -7.45 -20.56
C CYS A 291 3.68 -6.84 -21.95
N ASN A 292 3.87 -7.66 -22.99
CA ASN A 292 3.61 -7.30 -24.38
C ASN A 292 3.12 -8.53 -25.15
N PRO A 293 2.43 -8.35 -26.30
CA PRO A 293 1.82 -9.46 -27.05
C PRO A 293 2.82 -10.43 -27.70
N ASP A 294 4.08 -10.03 -27.84
CA ASP A 294 5.12 -10.86 -28.45
C ASP A 294 5.73 -11.82 -27.43
N ALA A 295 5.89 -11.39 -26.18
CA ALA A 295 6.52 -12.16 -25.11
C ALA A 295 5.50 -12.91 -24.22
N CYS A 296 4.29 -12.40 -24.06
CA CYS A 296 3.32 -12.95 -23.13
C CYS A 296 2.00 -13.36 -23.83
N PRO A 297 1.63 -14.65 -23.87
CA PRO A 297 0.39 -15.11 -24.50
C PRO A 297 -0.87 -14.62 -23.77
N TYR A 298 -0.77 -14.30 -22.48
CA TYR A 298 -1.87 -13.76 -21.67
C TYR A 298 -2.05 -12.24 -21.84
N ALA A 299 -1.04 -11.55 -22.36
CA ALA A 299 -1.13 -10.14 -22.74
C ALA A 299 -1.81 -9.97 -24.09
N LYS A 300 -1.58 -10.93 -25.02
CA LYS A 300 -2.13 -10.90 -26.37
C LYS A 300 -3.65 -11.10 -26.36
N GLY A 301 -4.40 -10.13 -26.87
CA GLY A 301 -5.86 -10.12 -26.92
C GLY A 301 -6.51 -10.14 -25.53
N HIS A 302 -5.84 -9.61 -24.53
CA HIS A 302 -6.35 -9.57 -23.14
C HIS A 302 -7.67 -8.82 -23.05
N PHE A 303 -7.74 -7.62 -23.64
CA PHE A 303 -8.91 -6.78 -23.55
C PHE A 303 -10.11 -7.32 -24.33
N ASP A 304 -9.88 -8.18 -25.31
CA ASP A 304 -10.96 -8.85 -26.07
C ASP A 304 -11.72 -9.89 -25.24
N ARG A 305 -11.10 -10.44 -24.18
CA ARG A 305 -11.61 -11.58 -23.40
C ARG A 305 -11.87 -11.26 -21.94
N VAL A 306 -11.25 -10.22 -21.39
CA VAL A 306 -11.27 -9.99 -19.94
C VAL A 306 -12.66 -9.65 -19.40
N ASN A 307 -13.52 -8.96 -20.18
CA ASN A 307 -14.89 -8.67 -19.76
C ASN A 307 -15.70 -9.96 -19.53
N ASP A 308 -15.58 -10.94 -20.42
CA ASP A 308 -16.25 -12.22 -20.26
C ASP A 308 -15.69 -13.03 -19.09
N ALA A 309 -14.35 -13.01 -18.91
CA ALA A 309 -13.69 -13.66 -17.78
C ALA A 309 -14.16 -13.07 -16.44
N VAL A 310 -14.23 -11.74 -16.34
CA VAL A 310 -14.69 -11.05 -15.13
C VAL A 310 -16.17 -11.32 -14.88
N PHE A 311 -17.03 -11.23 -15.89
CA PHE A 311 -18.48 -11.46 -15.73
C PHE A 311 -18.79 -12.89 -15.28
N ASP A 312 -18.12 -13.87 -15.89
CA ASP A 312 -18.25 -15.27 -15.48
C ASP A 312 -17.84 -15.46 -14.01
N LEU A 313 -16.71 -14.89 -13.60
CA LEU A 313 -16.22 -15.01 -12.23
C LEU A 313 -17.14 -14.36 -11.20
N ILE A 314 -17.59 -13.13 -11.44
CA ILE A 314 -18.39 -12.39 -10.46
C ILE A 314 -19.81 -13.00 -10.28
N THR A 315 -20.31 -13.70 -11.30
CA THR A 315 -21.64 -14.35 -11.23
C THR A 315 -21.63 -15.71 -10.56
N HIS A 316 -20.48 -16.42 -10.56
CA HIS A 316 -20.40 -17.80 -10.06
C HIS A 316 -19.62 -17.96 -8.75
N SER A 317 -18.82 -16.95 -8.35
CA SER A 317 -17.99 -17.01 -7.15
C SER A 317 -18.07 -15.71 -6.34
N GLY A 318 -17.74 -15.80 -5.04
CA GLY A 318 -17.69 -14.65 -4.14
C GLY A 318 -16.37 -14.53 -3.36
N ASP A 319 -15.50 -15.54 -3.44
CA ASP A 319 -14.16 -15.54 -2.85
C ASP A 319 -13.12 -15.62 -3.96
N TRP A 320 -12.38 -14.53 -4.16
CA TRP A 320 -11.42 -14.41 -5.23
C TRP A 320 -10.01 -14.40 -4.66
N SER A 321 -9.57 -15.61 -4.24
CA SER A 321 -8.19 -15.87 -3.83
C SER A 321 -7.26 -15.88 -5.05
N ARG A 322 -5.96 -15.95 -4.79
CA ARG A 322 -4.95 -16.05 -5.83
C ARG A 322 -5.22 -17.27 -6.76
N GLU A 323 -5.51 -18.41 -6.18
CA GLU A 323 -5.73 -19.67 -6.91
C GLU A 323 -6.97 -19.57 -7.82
N VAL A 324 -8.05 -18.99 -7.34
CA VAL A 324 -9.30 -18.77 -8.11
C VAL A 324 -9.04 -17.82 -9.28
N LEU A 325 -8.27 -16.75 -9.04
CA LEU A 325 -7.91 -15.79 -10.09
C LEU A 325 -6.98 -16.41 -11.15
N GLU A 326 -6.01 -17.23 -10.73
CA GLU A 326 -5.12 -17.93 -11.64
C GLU A 326 -5.87 -18.96 -12.51
N GLU A 327 -6.80 -19.72 -11.93
CA GLU A 327 -7.64 -20.69 -12.65
C GLU A 327 -8.52 -19.98 -13.69
N GLN A 328 -9.20 -18.92 -13.30
CA GLN A 328 -10.02 -18.13 -14.21
C GLN A 328 -9.20 -17.48 -15.34
N ALA A 329 -8.04 -16.95 -15.02
CA ALA A 329 -7.13 -16.35 -16.00
C ALA A 329 -6.63 -17.37 -17.03
N LYS A 330 -6.31 -18.59 -16.60
CA LYS A 330 -5.95 -19.68 -17.51
C LYS A 330 -7.11 -20.10 -18.42
N LYS A 331 -8.33 -20.20 -17.86
CA LYS A 331 -9.54 -20.55 -18.60
C LYS A 331 -9.82 -19.61 -19.77
N TYR A 332 -9.62 -18.30 -19.57
CA TYR A 332 -9.90 -17.27 -20.56
C TYR A 332 -8.65 -16.76 -21.29
N MET A 333 -7.47 -17.27 -20.97
CA MET A 333 -6.20 -16.79 -21.55
C MET A 333 -6.00 -15.29 -21.39
N VAL A 334 -6.18 -14.77 -20.19
CA VAL A 334 -6.01 -13.36 -19.82
C VAL A 334 -4.94 -13.19 -18.75
N CYS A 335 -4.36 -11.99 -18.62
CA CYS A 335 -3.38 -11.70 -17.59
C CYS A 335 -4.05 -11.78 -16.19
N PRO A 336 -3.57 -12.64 -15.26
CA PRO A 336 -4.19 -12.78 -13.94
C PRO A 336 -4.09 -11.52 -13.12
N PHE A 337 -3.00 -10.75 -13.24
CA PHE A 337 -2.81 -9.51 -12.51
C PHE A 337 -3.81 -8.43 -12.96
N GLU A 338 -3.87 -8.11 -14.25
CA GLU A 338 -4.79 -7.09 -14.79
C GLU A 338 -6.25 -7.50 -14.59
N MET A 339 -6.58 -8.80 -14.78
CA MET A 339 -7.91 -9.31 -14.48
C MET A 339 -8.25 -9.13 -12.99
N SER A 340 -7.33 -9.37 -12.07
CA SER A 340 -7.57 -9.16 -10.63
C SER A 340 -7.93 -7.72 -10.30
N LEU A 341 -7.26 -6.76 -10.96
CA LEU A 341 -7.61 -5.34 -10.82
C LEU A 341 -9.00 -5.04 -11.37
N ASP A 342 -9.41 -5.66 -12.48
CA ASP A 342 -10.77 -5.49 -13.02
C ASP A 342 -11.84 -6.11 -12.12
N VAL A 343 -11.59 -7.31 -11.59
CA VAL A 343 -12.47 -7.99 -10.63
C VAL A 343 -12.66 -7.16 -9.35
N SER A 344 -11.63 -6.43 -8.91
CA SER A 344 -11.70 -5.61 -7.70
C SER A 344 -12.77 -4.51 -7.74
N ASN A 345 -13.19 -4.08 -8.94
CA ASN A 345 -14.31 -3.14 -9.09
C ASN A 345 -15.63 -3.73 -8.54
N TRP A 346 -15.80 -5.04 -8.64
CA TRP A 346 -17.01 -5.78 -8.25
C TRP A 346 -16.94 -6.38 -6.85
N ALA A 347 -15.80 -6.22 -6.17
CA ALA A 347 -15.62 -6.69 -4.80
C ALA A 347 -16.28 -5.75 -3.79
N ASP A 348 -16.86 -6.32 -2.73
CA ASP A 348 -17.33 -5.59 -1.55
C ASP A 348 -16.17 -5.28 -0.59
N ALA A 349 -15.16 -6.17 -0.55
CA ALA A 349 -13.91 -5.91 0.15
C ALA A 349 -12.69 -6.27 -0.70
N VAL A 350 -11.68 -5.39 -0.66
CA VAL A 350 -10.37 -5.57 -1.29
C VAL A 350 -9.34 -5.70 -0.18
N ILE A 351 -8.69 -6.86 -0.10
CA ILE A 351 -7.58 -7.14 0.81
C ILE A 351 -6.28 -6.93 0.02
N CYS A 352 -5.44 -5.98 0.44
CA CYS A 352 -4.23 -5.66 -0.32
C CYS A 352 -3.12 -5.04 0.56
N ASP A 353 -1.94 -4.87 -0.03
CA ASP A 353 -0.83 -4.13 0.58
C ASP A 353 -1.12 -2.62 0.59
N TYR A 354 -0.49 -1.89 1.52
CA TYR A 354 -0.59 -0.43 1.62
C TYR A 354 -0.27 0.28 0.30
N ASN A 355 0.65 -0.26 -0.50
CA ASN A 355 1.10 0.34 -1.75
C ASN A 355 -0.06 0.51 -2.75
N TYR A 356 -1.02 -0.42 -2.75
CA TYR A 356 -2.19 -0.34 -3.65
C TYR A 356 -3.11 0.86 -3.39
N VAL A 357 -2.98 1.49 -2.24
CA VAL A 357 -3.74 2.69 -1.88
C VAL A 357 -2.85 3.93 -1.84
N PHE A 358 -1.69 3.84 -1.18
CA PHE A 358 -0.92 5.02 -0.79
C PHE A 358 0.30 5.33 -1.67
N ASP A 359 0.82 4.36 -2.44
CA ASP A 359 2.02 4.59 -3.25
C ASP A 359 1.69 5.46 -4.48
N PRO A 360 2.37 6.60 -4.68
CA PRO A 360 2.10 7.51 -5.79
C PRO A 360 2.29 6.87 -7.18
N GLN A 361 3.02 5.76 -7.27
CA GLN A 361 3.28 5.05 -8.54
C GLN A 361 2.46 3.77 -8.70
N ALA A 362 2.20 3.05 -7.58
CA ALA A 362 1.57 1.72 -7.59
C ALA A 362 0.10 1.70 -7.15
N HIS A 363 -0.46 2.83 -6.65
CA HIS A 363 -1.87 2.87 -6.24
C HIS A 363 -2.82 2.52 -7.38
N ILE A 364 -3.95 1.94 -7.04
CA ILE A 364 -4.97 1.53 -8.02
C ILE A 364 -5.72 2.78 -8.49
N LYS A 365 -5.29 3.38 -9.60
CA LYS A 365 -5.81 4.62 -10.16
C LYS A 365 -7.33 4.62 -10.37
N ARG A 366 -7.93 3.47 -10.66
CA ARG A 366 -9.37 3.33 -10.86
C ARG A 366 -10.22 3.63 -9.62
N PHE A 367 -9.62 3.51 -8.42
CA PHE A 367 -10.27 3.86 -7.14
C PHE A 367 -9.77 5.19 -6.59
N PHE A 368 -8.52 5.56 -6.87
CA PHE A 368 -7.84 6.67 -6.22
C PHE A 368 -7.40 7.73 -7.26
N SER A 369 -8.28 8.04 -8.21
CA SER A 369 -8.10 9.16 -9.13
C SER A 369 -8.69 10.46 -8.54
N GLU A 370 -8.25 11.62 -9.02
CA GLU A 370 -8.61 12.95 -8.51
C GLU A 370 -10.12 13.30 -8.60
N SER A 371 -10.99 12.43 -9.13
CA SER A 371 -12.33 12.76 -9.60
C SER A 371 -13.47 12.63 -8.59
N GLY A 372 -13.24 12.32 -7.31
CA GLY A 372 -14.35 12.33 -6.35
C GLY A 372 -14.08 11.67 -5.00
N LYS A 373 -14.91 12.02 -4.01
CA LYS A 373 -14.99 11.31 -2.74
C LYS A 373 -15.93 10.12 -2.93
N GLU A 374 -15.41 8.94 -2.68
CA GLU A 374 -16.18 7.71 -2.67
C GLU A 374 -16.48 7.29 -1.22
N GLU A 375 -17.43 6.43 -1.00
CA GLU A 375 -17.76 5.97 0.35
C GLU A 375 -16.94 4.72 0.73
N TYR A 376 -15.61 4.78 0.56
CA TYR A 376 -14.71 3.71 0.97
C TYR A 376 -14.45 3.71 2.47
N LEU A 377 -14.34 2.51 3.05
CA LEU A 377 -13.95 2.30 4.43
C LEU A 377 -12.55 1.69 4.45
N PHE A 378 -11.59 2.39 5.05
CA PHE A 378 -10.22 1.89 5.20
C PHE A 378 -10.05 1.20 6.56
N LEU A 379 -9.66 -0.07 6.53
CA LEU A 379 -9.25 -0.85 7.70
C LEU A 379 -7.76 -1.11 7.58
N ILE A 380 -6.95 -0.43 8.38
CA ILE A 380 -5.48 -0.44 8.27
C ILE A 380 -4.91 -1.25 9.42
N ASP A 381 -4.56 -2.50 9.11
CA ASP A 381 -3.99 -3.44 10.07
C ASP A 381 -2.48 -3.22 10.24
N GLU A 382 -1.99 -3.49 11.44
CA GLU A 382 -0.61 -3.22 11.86
C GLU A 382 -0.13 -1.82 11.43
N ALA A 383 -1.00 -0.84 11.66
CA ALA A 383 -0.85 0.54 11.18
C ALA A 383 0.46 1.22 11.64
N HIS A 384 1.15 0.69 12.65
CA HIS A 384 2.47 1.15 13.06
C HIS A 384 3.50 1.05 11.93
N ASN A 385 3.37 0.06 11.02
CA ASN A 385 4.25 -0.10 9.87
C ASN A 385 4.04 0.98 8.80
N LEU A 386 2.86 1.60 8.75
CA LEU A 386 2.55 2.59 7.73
C LEU A 386 3.39 3.87 7.87
N VAL A 387 3.95 4.17 9.03
CA VAL A 387 4.83 5.33 9.22
C VAL A 387 6.11 5.20 8.40
N GLU A 388 6.84 4.10 8.56
CA GLU A 388 8.08 3.88 7.81
C GLU A 388 7.79 3.60 6.32
N ARG A 389 6.76 2.81 6.02
CA ARG A 389 6.31 2.59 4.63
C ARG A 389 5.92 3.90 3.94
N GLY A 390 5.23 4.80 4.63
CA GLY A 390 4.89 6.11 4.10
C GLY A 390 6.14 6.94 3.82
N ARG A 391 7.11 6.96 4.74
CA ARG A 391 8.40 7.62 4.49
C ARG A 391 9.12 7.07 3.26
N GLU A 392 9.14 5.74 3.09
CA GLU A 392 9.74 5.08 1.92
C GLU A 392 9.01 5.43 0.62
N MET A 393 7.68 5.28 0.58
CA MET A 393 6.86 5.56 -0.61
C MET A 393 6.98 7.01 -1.10
N TYR A 394 7.14 7.95 -0.16
CA TYR A 394 7.22 9.38 -0.47
C TYR A 394 8.65 9.93 -0.44
N SER A 395 9.67 9.09 -0.43
CA SER A 395 11.08 9.49 -0.57
C SER A 395 11.66 9.01 -1.89
N ALA A 396 12.66 9.72 -2.40
CA ALA A 396 13.39 9.31 -3.60
C ALA A 396 14.87 9.61 -3.49
N SER A 397 15.69 8.74 -4.07
CA SER A 397 17.15 8.86 -4.07
C SER A 397 17.72 8.76 -5.48
N LEU A 398 18.76 9.52 -5.77
CA LEU A 398 19.58 9.37 -6.98
C LEU A 398 21.04 9.22 -6.61
N TYR A 399 21.69 8.25 -7.24
CA TYR A 399 23.10 7.98 -7.07
C TYR A 399 23.91 8.50 -8.26
N LYS A 400 24.98 9.21 -7.96
CA LYS A 400 25.89 9.72 -8.99
C LYS A 400 26.52 8.61 -9.83
N GLU A 401 26.80 7.49 -9.20
CA GLU A 401 27.45 6.34 -9.82
C GLU A 401 26.55 5.68 -10.87
N ASP A 402 25.24 5.57 -10.61
CA ASP A 402 24.24 5.03 -11.57
C ASP A 402 24.12 5.93 -12.81
N LEU A 403 24.11 7.25 -12.59
CA LEU A 403 24.13 8.23 -13.69
C LEU A 403 25.38 8.08 -14.57
N LEU A 404 26.55 7.83 -13.95
CA LEU A 404 27.79 7.63 -14.68
C LEU A 404 27.84 6.30 -15.44
N GLU A 405 27.25 5.24 -14.88
CA GLU A 405 27.11 3.96 -15.53
C GLU A 405 26.27 4.08 -16.82
N VAL A 406 25.06 4.65 -16.68
CA VAL A 406 24.17 4.88 -17.83
C VAL A 406 24.83 5.77 -18.88
N ARG A 407 25.53 6.83 -18.49
CA ARG A 407 26.29 7.67 -19.42
C ARG A 407 27.31 6.86 -20.23
N LYS A 408 28.01 5.91 -19.60
CA LYS A 408 28.99 5.05 -20.31
C LYS A 408 28.29 4.12 -21.31
N LEU A 409 27.14 3.56 -20.91
CA LEU A 409 26.39 2.64 -21.76
C LEU A 409 25.86 3.32 -23.03
N VAL A 410 25.31 4.54 -22.91
CA VAL A 410 24.67 5.24 -24.03
C VAL A 410 25.64 6.04 -24.90
N ASN A 411 26.89 6.30 -24.45
CA ASN A 411 27.80 7.27 -25.08
C ASN A 411 28.15 6.95 -26.54
N ALA A 412 28.21 5.67 -26.89
CA ALA A 412 28.54 5.25 -28.27
C ALA A 412 27.34 5.37 -29.22
N GLU A 413 26.12 5.21 -28.72
CA GLU A 413 24.88 5.12 -29.48
C GLU A 413 24.17 6.48 -29.54
N ASP A 414 24.11 7.21 -28.40
CA ASP A 414 23.55 8.57 -28.29
C ASP A 414 24.50 9.55 -27.57
N PRO A 415 25.41 10.18 -28.29
CA PRO A 415 26.32 11.20 -27.72
C PRO A 415 25.59 12.43 -27.16
N LYS A 416 24.36 12.73 -27.63
CA LYS A 416 23.58 13.88 -27.14
C LYS A 416 23.03 13.60 -25.74
N LEU A 417 22.46 12.40 -25.53
CA LEU A 417 22.03 11.94 -24.21
C LEU A 417 23.23 11.86 -23.25
N ALA A 418 24.36 11.29 -23.69
CA ALA A 418 25.59 11.22 -22.88
C ALA A 418 26.10 12.59 -22.45
N LYS A 419 25.97 13.62 -23.31
CA LYS A 419 26.32 15.03 -22.99
C LYS A 419 25.38 15.57 -21.90
N ARG A 420 24.05 15.37 -22.00
CA ARG A 420 23.09 15.83 -21.00
C ARG A 420 23.31 15.17 -19.63
N LEU A 421 23.60 13.86 -19.64
CA LEU A 421 23.99 13.14 -18.42
C LEU A 421 25.28 13.71 -17.82
N SER A 422 26.25 14.11 -18.65
CA SER A 422 27.50 14.76 -18.19
C SER A 422 27.25 16.13 -17.54
N GLU A 423 26.33 16.91 -18.09
CA GLU A 423 25.91 18.21 -17.53
C GLU A 423 25.20 18.06 -16.18
N CYS A 424 24.39 16.99 -16.03
CA CYS A 424 23.78 16.60 -14.78
C CYS A 424 24.83 16.16 -13.75
N ASN A 425 25.79 15.32 -14.15
CA ASN A 425 26.89 14.86 -13.31
C ASN A 425 27.76 15.99 -12.74
N GLN A 426 27.90 17.11 -13.44
CA GLN A 426 28.64 18.26 -12.91
C GLN A 426 28.03 18.81 -11.64
N GLN A 427 26.68 18.85 -11.55
CA GLN A 427 25.99 19.31 -10.34
C GLN A 427 26.19 18.32 -9.17
N PHE A 428 26.15 17.02 -9.47
CA PHE A 428 26.47 16.01 -8.45
C PHE A 428 27.92 16.12 -7.96
N LEU A 429 28.88 16.44 -8.86
CA LEU A 429 30.27 16.62 -8.49
C LEU A 429 30.50 17.87 -7.63
N GLU A 430 29.79 18.95 -7.88
CA GLU A 430 29.84 20.16 -7.06
C GLU A 430 29.39 19.86 -5.64
N LEU A 431 28.22 19.25 -5.48
CA LEU A 431 27.70 18.84 -4.18
C LEU A 431 28.60 17.81 -3.47
N LYS A 432 29.14 16.83 -4.21
CA LYS A 432 30.05 15.81 -3.65
C LYS A 432 31.32 16.43 -3.08
N ARG A 433 31.85 17.49 -3.67
CA ARG A 433 33.05 18.18 -3.19
C ARG A 433 32.83 18.93 -1.88
N GLU A 434 31.61 19.40 -1.63
CA GLU A 434 31.21 20.12 -0.42
C GLU A 434 30.74 19.18 0.71
N CYS A 435 30.49 17.92 0.40
CA CYS A 435 29.91 16.95 1.32
C CYS A 435 31.03 16.09 1.95
N GLU A 436 31.29 16.26 3.26
CA GLU A 436 32.23 15.40 4.01
C GLU A 436 31.56 14.05 4.36
N HIS A 437 30.40 14.06 5.03
CA HIS A 437 29.59 12.90 5.37
C HIS A 437 28.18 13.05 4.83
N TYR A 438 27.46 14.05 5.31
CA TYR A 438 26.16 14.44 4.76
C TYR A 438 25.98 15.98 4.84
N GLN A 439 25.12 16.51 4.00
CA GLN A 439 24.80 17.94 3.95
C GLN A 439 23.32 18.14 3.65
N ILE A 440 22.65 18.98 4.44
CA ILE A 440 21.28 19.40 4.16
C ILE A 440 21.31 20.45 3.06
N LEU A 441 20.51 20.23 2.01
CA LEU A 441 20.42 21.10 0.85
C LEU A 441 19.14 21.94 0.92
N LYS A 442 19.24 23.20 0.50
CA LYS A 442 18.08 24.10 0.47
C LYS A 442 17.15 23.83 -0.72
N SER A 443 17.70 23.38 -1.85
CA SER A 443 16.97 23.11 -3.07
C SER A 443 17.79 22.24 -4.02
N VAL A 444 17.10 21.45 -4.85
CA VAL A 444 17.66 20.68 -5.97
C VAL A 444 17.04 21.07 -7.31
N SER A 445 16.38 22.23 -7.39
CA SER A 445 15.62 22.65 -8.59
C SER A 445 16.49 22.70 -9.85
N HIS A 446 17.77 23.08 -9.75
CA HIS A 446 18.69 23.06 -10.90
C HIS A 446 18.99 21.63 -11.40
N ILE A 447 19.06 20.67 -10.48
CA ILE A 447 19.24 19.26 -10.82
C ILE A 447 17.95 18.73 -11.44
N ALA A 448 16.79 19.03 -10.85
CA ALA A 448 15.49 18.62 -11.35
C ALA A 448 15.23 19.07 -12.79
N LEU A 449 15.53 20.33 -13.11
CA LEU A 449 15.43 20.87 -14.49
C LEU A 449 16.31 20.11 -15.49
N LYS A 450 17.54 19.75 -15.09
CA LYS A 450 18.42 18.96 -15.97
C LYS A 450 17.94 17.51 -16.09
N LEU A 451 17.41 16.92 -15.02
CA LEU A 451 16.84 15.58 -15.02
C LEU A 451 15.59 15.47 -15.90
N MET A 452 14.72 16.48 -15.94
CA MET A 452 13.58 16.52 -16.88
C MET A 452 14.06 16.41 -18.34
N ASN A 453 15.11 17.16 -18.70
CA ASN A 453 15.71 17.08 -20.04
C ASN A 453 16.38 15.73 -20.33
N VAL A 454 16.91 15.06 -19.31
CA VAL A 454 17.48 13.71 -19.41
C VAL A 454 16.37 12.68 -19.58
N LEU A 455 15.27 12.81 -18.81
CA LEU A 455 14.14 11.86 -18.81
C LEU A 455 13.55 11.70 -20.22
N SER A 456 13.22 12.82 -20.91
CA SER A 456 12.69 12.78 -22.28
C SER A 456 13.65 12.06 -23.26
N LYS A 457 14.95 12.27 -23.10
CA LYS A 457 15.93 11.61 -23.97
C LYS A 457 16.19 10.14 -23.63
N LEU A 458 16.00 9.75 -22.37
CA LEU A 458 16.01 8.34 -21.98
C LEU A 458 14.83 7.58 -22.57
N GLU A 459 13.65 8.22 -22.70
CA GLU A 459 12.50 7.64 -23.38
C GLU A 459 12.77 7.37 -24.84
N ASP A 460 13.27 8.36 -25.58
CA ASP A 460 13.66 8.21 -26.98
C ASP A 460 14.66 7.04 -27.14
N TYR A 461 15.68 6.98 -26.28
CA TYR A 461 16.69 5.92 -26.32
C TYR A 461 16.12 4.54 -26.03
N LEU A 462 15.23 4.41 -25.03
CA LEU A 462 14.62 3.13 -24.63
C LEU A 462 13.70 2.53 -25.72
N GLU A 463 13.07 3.38 -26.54
CA GLU A 463 12.27 2.94 -27.69
C GLU A 463 13.16 2.31 -28.80
N GLU A 464 14.35 2.86 -29.01
CA GLU A 464 15.25 2.42 -30.08
C GLU A 464 16.20 1.29 -29.62
N CYS A 465 16.44 1.12 -28.32
CA CYS A 465 17.41 0.20 -27.76
C CYS A 465 16.98 -1.27 -27.94
N LYS A 466 17.83 -2.05 -28.65
CA LYS A 466 17.61 -3.48 -28.92
C LYS A 466 18.37 -4.41 -27.98
N ASP A 467 19.36 -3.92 -27.27
CA ASP A 467 20.18 -4.69 -26.33
C ASP A 467 19.43 -4.80 -24.99
N ALA A 468 18.97 -5.99 -24.66
CA ALA A 468 18.12 -6.25 -23.48
C ALA A 468 18.83 -5.90 -22.16
N GLU A 469 20.12 -6.18 -22.01
CA GLU A 469 20.87 -5.91 -20.77
C GLU A 469 21.08 -4.41 -20.58
N LYS A 470 21.46 -3.71 -21.64
CA LYS A 470 21.58 -2.23 -21.62
C LYS A 470 20.22 -1.59 -21.37
N LYS A 471 19.17 -2.07 -22.05
CA LYS A 471 17.81 -1.57 -21.89
C LYS A 471 17.35 -1.70 -20.44
N LYS A 472 17.59 -2.82 -19.78
CA LYS A 472 17.26 -3.04 -18.37
C LYS A 472 17.95 -2.01 -17.45
N ARG A 473 19.27 -1.82 -17.62
CA ARG A 473 20.06 -0.85 -16.81
C ARG A 473 19.60 0.59 -17.02
N VAL A 474 19.32 0.98 -18.26
CA VAL A 474 18.84 2.32 -18.60
C VAL A 474 17.42 2.52 -18.06
N LEU A 475 16.58 1.49 -18.12
CA LEU A 475 15.21 1.51 -17.60
C LEU A 475 15.18 1.66 -16.05
N ASP A 476 16.04 0.97 -15.33
CA ASP A 476 16.16 1.10 -13.87
C ASP A 476 16.51 2.56 -13.49
N PHE A 477 17.45 3.16 -14.19
CA PHE A 477 17.82 4.55 -13.98
C PHE A 477 16.69 5.51 -14.40
N TYR A 478 15.99 5.24 -15.49
CA TYR A 478 14.83 6.02 -15.92
C TYR A 478 13.76 6.06 -14.82
N PHE A 479 13.43 4.92 -14.23
CA PHE A 479 12.46 4.86 -13.13
C PHE A 479 12.96 5.60 -11.88
N ALA A 480 14.25 5.53 -11.56
CA ALA A 480 14.83 6.28 -10.45
C ALA A 480 14.72 7.81 -10.66
N VAL A 481 15.03 8.29 -11.87
CA VAL A 481 14.89 9.71 -12.25
C VAL A 481 13.43 10.15 -12.21
N ARG A 482 12.53 9.35 -12.76
CA ARG A 482 11.09 9.62 -12.75
C ARG A 482 10.53 9.68 -11.32
N SER A 483 10.90 8.72 -10.47
CA SER A 483 10.52 8.73 -9.06
C SER A 483 11.02 9.97 -8.35
N PHE A 484 12.27 10.36 -8.58
CA PHE A 484 12.86 11.56 -7.98
C PHE A 484 12.13 12.85 -8.40
N LEU A 485 11.76 12.98 -9.67
CA LEU A 485 11.01 14.14 -10.17
C LEU A 485 9.57 14.15 -9.62
N ASN A 486 8.89 13.01 -9.59
CA ASN A 486 7.55 12.89 -9.01
C ASN A 486 7.53 13.31 -7.53
N ILE A 487 8.52 12.87 -6.75
CA ILE A 487 8.63 13.27 -5.34
C ILE A 487 9.00 14.76 -5.23
N HIS A 488 9.90 15.27 -6.08
CA HIS A 488 10.23 16.69 -6.11
C HIS A 488 8.99 17.57 -6.31
N ASP A 489 8.05 17.17 -7.14
CA ASP A 489 6.84 17.94 -7.45
C ASP A 489 5.81 17.98 -6.32
N ILE A 490 5.80 16.96 -5.43
CA ILE A 490 4.87 16.89 -4.29
C ILE A 490 5.50 17.33 -2.96
N MET A 491 6.78 17.72 -2.95
CA MET A 491 7.46 18.12 -1.72
C MET A 491 6.84 19.36 -1.08
N ASP A 492 6.72 19.33 0.24
CA ASP A 492 6.30 20.41 1.10
C ASP A 492 7.27 20.60 2.30
N GLU A 493 6.85 21.30 3.34
CA GLU A 493 7.63 21.52 4.57
C GLU A 493 7.91 20.23 5.38
N ASN A 494 7.27 19.12 5.04
CA ASN A 494 7.50 17.82 5.68
C ASN A 494 8.67 17.04 5.07
N TYR A 495 9.42 17.66 4.16
CA TYR A 495 10.57 17.06 3.50
C TYR A 495 11.89 17.70 3.92
N VAL A 496 12.94 16.90 3.91
CA VAL A 496 14.33 17.36 4.01
C VAL A 496 15.12 16.83 2.83
N ILE A 497 15.80 17.72 2.13
CA ILE A 497 16.70 17.36 1.03
C ILE A 497 18.11 17.25 1.59
N PHE A 498 18.79 16.16 1.34
CA PHE A 498 20.18 16.01 1.74
C PHE A 498 21.02 15.24 0.72
N SER A 499 22.33 15.47 0.77
CA SER A 499 23.32 14.66 0.07
C SER A 499 24.18 13.91 1.09
N GLU A 500 24.67 12.74 0.72
CA GLU A 500 25.42 11.86 1.62
C GLU A 500 26.47 11.03 0.87
N MET A 501 27.62 10.85 1.53
CA MET A 501 28.62 9.86 1.13
C MET A 501 28.31 8.55 1.82
N MET A 502 27.89 7.54 1.05
CA MET A 502 27.59 6.22 1.55
C MET A 502 28.84 5.46 1.98
N GLU A 503 28.71 4.47 2.87
CA GLU A 503 29.83 3.63 3.33
C GLU A 503 30.53 2.86 2.19
N ASP A 504 29.78 2.52 1.12
CA ASP A 504 30.30 1.87 -0.08
C ASP A 504 31.00 2.85 -1.08
N GLY A 505 31.11 4.14 -0.70
CA GLY A 505 31.74 5.19 -1.49
C GLY A 505 30.86 5.83 -2.56
N ARG A 506 29.60 5.40 -2.72
CA ARG A 506 28.65 6.06 -3.60
C ARG A 506 28.19 7.40 -3.00
N PHE A 507 27.82 8.31 -3.87
CA PHE A 507 27.26 9.61 -3.49
C PHE A 507 25.78 9.69 -3.89
N GLN A 508 24.90 9.94 -2.90
CA GLN A 508 23.47 10.08 -3.13
C GLN A 508 22.99 11.51 -2.87
N ILE A 509 21.91 11.87 -3.56
CA ILE A 509 21.01 12.96 -3.20
C ILE A 509 19.66 12.34 -2.88
N LYS A 510 19.10 12.67 -1.72
CA LYS A 510 17.82 12.12 -1.26
C LYS A 510 16.81 13.22 -0.95
N LEU A 511 15.60 13.04 -1.47
CA LEU A 511 14.39 13.76 -1.09
C LEU A 511 13.72 12.92 -0.02
N PHE A 512 13.84 13.32 1.24
CA PHE A 512 13.43 12.52 2.38
C PHE A 512 12.12 13.04 2.98
N CYS A 513 11.07 12.26 2.91
CA CYS A 513 9.81 12.52 3.58
C CYS A 513 9.94 12.23 5.07
N VAL A 514 10.00 13.27 5.89
CA VAL A 514 10.11 13.15 7.36
C VAL A 514 8.75 12.81 7.97
N ASN A 515 7.69 13.46 7.51
CA ASN A 515 6.33 13.23 7.98
C ASN A 515 5.38 12.93 6.82
N PRO A 516 4.94 11.67 6.65
CA PRO A 516 4.10 11.27 5.53
C PRO A 516 2.62 11.63 5.67
N ALA A 517 2.18 12.22 6.81
CA ALA A 517 0.77 12.44 7.12
C ALA A 517 0.01 13.20 6.04
N VAL A 518 0.60 14.26 5.45
CA VAL A 518 -0.04 15.05 4.38
C VAL A 518 -0.24 14.22 3.12
N ASN A 519 0.78 13.46 2.72
CA ASN A 519 0.70 12.61 1.54
C ASN A 519 -0.33 11.49 1.71
N LEU A 520 -0.35 10.83 2.87
CA LEU A 520 -1.35 9.81 3.20
C LEU A 520 -2.77 10.40 3.20
N GLN A 521 -2.93 11.63 3.69
CA GLN A 521 -4.23 12.31 3.77
C GLN A 521 -4.89 12.44 2.40
N ASN A 522 -4.13 12.71 1.34
CA ASN A 522 -4.64 12.85 -0.02
C ASN A 522 -5.42 11.61 -0.50
N TYR A 523 -5.01 10.42 -0.04
CA TYR A 523 -5.71 9.16 -0.34
C TYR A 523 -6.81 8.86 0.68
N LEU A 524 -6.57 9.13 1.96
CA LEU A 524 -7.55 8.89 3.02
C LEU A 524 -8.82 9.75 2.88
N GLU A 525 -8.69 10.95 2.31
CA GLU A 525 -9.84 11.84 2.02
C GLU A 525 -10.75 11.35 0.90
N GLN A 526 -10.29 10.39 0.10
CA GLN A 526 -11.11 9.76 -0.93
C GLN A 526 -12.07 8.72 -0.33
N GLY A 527 -11.83 8.26 0.90
CA GLY A 527 -12.75 7.44 1.67
C GLY A 527 -13.58 8.23 2.67
N SER A 528 -14.60 7.57 3.23
CA SER A 528 -15.50 8.16 4.22
C SER A 528 -15.00 8.00 5.65
N SER A 529 -14.30 6.91 5.98
CA SER A 529 -13.79 6.65 7.32
C SER A 529 -12.57 5.74 7.31
N THR A 530 -11.68 5.91 8.29
CA THR A 530 -10.45 5.12 8.43
C THR A 530 -10.27 4.61 9.85
N ILE A 531 -9.98 3.31 9.96
CA ILE A 531 -9.69 2.65 11.23
C ILE A 531 -8.24 2.14 11.20
N PHE A 532 -7.37 2.81 11.96
CA PHE A 532 -6.00 2.37 12.18
C PHE A 532 -5.94 1.49 13.43
N PHE A 533 -5.41 0.29 13.31
CA PHE A 533 -5.33 -0.61 14.47
C PHE A 533 -4.02 -1.40 14.48
N SER A 534 -3.50 -1.59 15.69
CA SER A 534 -2.34 -2.43 15.97
C SER A 534 -2.21 -2.69 17.46
N ALA A 535 -1.47 -3.72 17.83
CA ALA A 535 -1.09 -3.99 19.21
C ALA A 535 -0.09 -2.94 19.76
N THR A 536 0.68 -2.32 18.89
CA THR A 536 1.83 -1.48 19.26
C THR A 536 1.69 -0.01 18.85
N LEU A 537 0.46 0.50 18.69
CA LEU A 537 0.22 1.93 18.45
C LEU A 537 0.45 2.76 19.73
N LEU A 538 1.66 2.69 20.28
CA LEU A 538 2.08 3.39 21.48
C LEU A 538 3.34 4.21 21.26
N PRO A 539 3.38 5.47 21.68
CA PRO A 539 2.22 6.23 22.17
C PRO A 539 1.33 6.69 21.02
N VAL A 540 0.02 6.72 21.21
CA VAL A 540 -0.95 7.01 20.12
C VAL A 540 -0.73 8.40 19.49
N HIS A 541 -0.30 9.41 20.27
CA HIS A 541 -0.05 10.75 19.74
C HIS A 541 1.05 10.78 18.67
N TYR A 542 2.07 9.93 18.78
CA TYR A 542 3.12 9.77 17.78
C TYR A 542 2.52 9.30 16.43
N TYR A 543 1.70 8.27 16.47
CA TYR A 543 1.07 7.73 15.26
C TYR A 543 0.03 8.69 14.67
N LYS A 544 -0.77 9.34 15.51
CA LYS A 544 -1.72 10.39 15.05
C LYS A 544 -0.99 11.50 14.29
N LYS A 545 0.16 11.94 14.79
CA LYS A 545 0.96 13.01 14.15
C LYS A 545 1.54 12.60 12.79
N LEU A 546 1.85 11.32 12.60
CA LEU A 546 2.54 10.82 11.40
C LEU A 546 1.60 10.14 10.39
N LEU A 547 0.36 9.81 10.78
CA LEU A 547 -0.60 9.12 9.92
C LEU A 547 -1.85 9.95 9.61
N SER A 548 -2.03 11.11 10.28
CA SER A 548 -3.18 11.98 10.05
C SER A 548 -2.82 13.44 10.26
N VAL A 549 -3.50 14.33 9.55
CA VAL A 549 -3.43 15.78 9.76
C VAL A 549 -4.57 16.30 10.64
N GLU A 550 -5.60 15.49 10.91
CA GLU A 550 -6.77 15.86 11.68
C GLU A 550 -6.47 15.84 13.18
N LYS A 551 -6.85 16.93 13.89
CA LYS A 551 -6.59 17.05 15.32
C LYS A 551 -7.62 16.33 16.18
N ASP A 552 -8.84 16.16 15.68
CA ASP A 552 -10.00 15.62 16.39
C ASP A 552 -10.26 14.13 16.11
N ASP A 553 -9.28 13.42 15.53
CA ASP A 553 -9.32 11.98 15.36
C ASP A 553 -9.47 11.25 16.69
N TYR A 554 -10.25 10.18 16.68
CA TYR A 554 -10.50 9.39 17.86
C TYR A 554 -9.34 8.45 18.19
N ALA A 555 -9.22 8.09 19.46
CA ALA A 555 -8.29 7.06 19.91
C ALA A 555 -8.96 6.18 20.96
N VAL A 556 -8.75 4.87 20.87
CA VAL A 556 -9.26 3.88 21.81
C VAL A 556 -8.15 2.93 22.22
N TYR A 557 -8.07 2.68 23.52
CA TYR A 557 -7.24 1.64 24.11
C TYR A 557 -8.15 0.47 24.48
N ALA A 558 -8.01 -0.65 23.81
CA ALA A 558 -8.73 -1.86 24.19
C ALA A 558 -8.05 -2.51 25.40
N HIS A 559 -8.86 -2.97 26.35
CA HIS A 559 -8.35 -3.76 27.46
C HIS A 559 -7.88 -5.13 27.00
N SER A 560 -6.78 -5.61 27.59
CA SER A 560 -6.37 -7.01 27.41
C SER A 560 -7.42 -7.90 28.07
N SER A 561 -7.90 -8.91 27.36
CA SER A 561 -8.76 -9.94 27.90
C SER A 561 -7.99 -11.01 28.70
N PHE A 562 -6.65 -10.91 28.71
CA PHE A 562 -5.81 -11.92 29.32
C PHE A 562 -5.59 -11.64 30.80
N PRO A 563 -5.69 -12.68 31.67
CA PRO A 563 -5.42 -12.55 33.10
C PRO A 563 -4.02 -12.04 33.36
N GLN A 564 -3.87 -11.04 34.22
CA GLN A 564 -2.57 -10.44 34.56
C GLN A 564 -1.65 -11.44 35.28
N GLU A 565 -2.23 -12.34 36.03
CA GLU A 565 -1.55 -13.44 36.75
C GLU A 565 -0.88 -14.46 35.82
N ASN A 566 -1.29 -14.53 34.56
CA ASN A 566 -0.69 -15.42 33.57
C ASN A 566 0.63 -14.88 32.98
N LYS A 567 0.98 -13.63 33.29
CA LYS A 567 2.16 -12.98 32.77
C LYS A 567 3.12 -12.58 33.89
N PHE A 568 4.33 -13.05 33.82
CA PHE A 568 5.43 -12.59 34.66
C PHE A 568 6.32 -11.63 33.86
N LEU A 569 6.35 -10.37 34.24
CA LEU A 569 7.19 -9.34 33.63
C LEU A 569 8.29 -8.92 34.61
N PHE A 570 9.55 -9.07 34.19
CA PHE A 570 10.71 -8.75 34.99
C PHE A 570 11.67 -7.81 34.26
N ILE A 571 12.17 -6.81 34.96
CA ILE A 571 13.16 -5.85 34.46
C ILE A 571 14.52 -6.11 35.14
N GLY A 572 15.50 -6.53 34.35
CA GLY A 572 16.88 -6.74 34.83
C GLY A 572 17.59 -5.39 35.03
N THR A 573 18.08 -5.16 36.24
CA THR A 573 18.68 -3.88 36.65
C THR A 573 20.18 -3.81 36.57
N ASP A 574 20.85 -4.95 36.40
CA ASP A 574 22.31 -5.15 36.41
C ASP A 574 22.90 -5.42 35.02
N VAL A 575 22.12 -5.26 33.96
CA VAL A 575 22.52 -5.43 32.56
C VAL A 575 22.18 -4.21 31.73
N SER A 576 22.95 -3.97 30.67
CA SER A 576 22.73 -2.87 29.75
C SER A 576 23.32 -3.19 28.39
N THR A 577 22.59 -2.81 27.30
CA THR A 577 23.08 -2.93 25.92
C THR A 577 23.77 -1.65 25.43
N ARG A 578 23.96 -0.63 26.27
CA ARG A 578 24.69 0.60 25.94
C ARG A 578 26.10 0.26 25.46
N TYR A 579 26.52 0.87 24.36
CA TYR A 579 27.81 0.57 23.73
C TYR A 579 28.99 0.63 24.72
N THR A 580 28.99 1.63 25.61
CA THR A 580 30.02 1.83 26.62
C THR A 580 30.07 0.76 27.74
N ARG A 581 29.02 -0.09 27.82
CA ARG A 581 28.92 -1.17 28.82
C ARG A 581 28.99 -2.56 28.20
N ARG A 582 29.23 -2.65 26.89
CA ARG A 582 29.41 -3.94 26.21
C ARG A 582 30.75 -4.54 26.55
N GLY A 583 30.76 -5.83 26.76
CA GLY A 583 31.96 -6.61 27.05
C GLY A 583 31.59 -7.99 27.62
N GLU A 584 32.57 -8.88 27.71
CA GLU A 584 32.40 -10.28 28.09
C GLU A 584 31.57 -10.48 29.35
N SER A 585 31.86 -9.75 30.42
CA SER A 585 31.12 -9.84 31.69
C SER A 585 29.62 -9.45 31.54
N THR A 586 29.28 -8.60 30.57
CA THR A 586 27.90 -8.23 30.26
C THR A 586 27.23 -9.35 29.46
N TYR A 587 27.90 -9.89 28.45
CA TYR A 587 27.38 -10.99 27.63
C TYR A 587 27.14 -12.25 28.46
N GLN A 588 28.05 -12.57 29.38
CA GLN A 588 27.90 -13.67 30.34
C GLN A 588 26.65 -13.48 31.24
N ARG A 589 26.35 -12.24 31.67
CA ARG A 589 25.13 -11.99 32.46
C ARG A 589 23.88 -12.19 31.63
N PHE A 590 23.84 -11.73 30.38
CA PHE A 590 22.71 -12.01 29.49
C PHE A 590 22.49 -13.51 29.28
N ALA A 591 23.58 -14.25 29.02
CA ALA A 591 23.56 -15.71 28.91
C ALA A 591 22.99 -16.37 30.19
N ARG A 592 23.37 -15.89 31.35
CA ARG A 592 22.88 -16.41 32.63
C ARG A 592 21.38 -16.10 32.86
N TYR A 593 20.88 -14.91 32.47
CA TYR A 593 19.46 -14.62 32.54
C TYR A 593 18.65 -15.58 31.69
N ILE A 594 19.11 -15.86 30.47
CA ILE A 594 18.46 -16.79 29.54
C ILE A 594 18.42 -18.19 30.13
N ALA A 595 19.56 -18.69 30.65
CA ALA A 595 19.65 -20.00 31.24
C ALA A 595 18.74 -20.17 32.47
N VAL A 596 18.81 -19.22 33.41
CA VAL A 596 17.93 -19.23 34.59
C VAL A 596 16.46 -19.29 34.22
N MET A 597 16.03 -18.55 33.19
CA MET A 597 14.65 -18.60 32.71
C MET A 597 14.29 -19.99 32.16
N ALA A 598 15.14 -20.55 31.29
CA ALA A 598 14.85 -21.80 30.58
C ALA A 598 14.93 -23.06 31.48
N GLU A 599 15.61 -22.94 32.63
CA GLU A 599 15.73 -24.02 33.61
C GLU A 599 14.55 -24.15 34.56
N GLN A 600 13.75 -23.09 34.76
CA GLN A 600 12.67 -23.13 35.75
C GLN A 600 11.40 -23.87 35.23
N LYS A 601 11.19 -23.98 33.96
CA LYS A 601 10.12 -24.73 33.35
C LYS A 601 10.55 -25.24 31.97
N LYS A 602 10.24 -26.52 31.68
CA LYS A 602 10.43 -27.11 30.37
C LYS A 602 9.50 -26.42 29.35
N GLY A 603 10.04 -25.98 28.23
CA GLY A 603 9.30 -25.33 27.16
C GLY A 603 10.19 -24.60 26.16
N ASN A 604 9.57 -23.85 25.25
CA ASN A 604 10.30 -23.10 24.23
C ASN A 604 10.42 -21.63 24.61
N TYR A 605 11.59 -21.06 24.36
CA TYR A 605 11.98 -19.72 24.73
C TYR A 605 12.61 -18.99 23.55
N MET A 606 12.38 -17.68 23.42
CA MET A 606 13.06 -16.81 22.46
C MET A 606 13.85 -15.73 23.18
N ALA A 607 15.08 -15.47 22.73
CA ALA A 607 15.91 -14.36 23.17
C ALA A 607 16.15 -13.40 22.00
N PHE A 608 15.69 -12.15 22.13
CA PHE A 608 15.77 -11.13 21.09
C PHE A 608 16.88 -10.13 21.39
N PHE A 609 17.78 -9.91 20.44
CA PHE A 609 18.97 -9.08 20.58
C PHE A 609 18.95 -7.86 19.63
N PRO A 610 19.67 -6.77 19.96
CA PRO A 610 19.66 -5.56 19.14
C PRO A 610 20.41 -5.67 17.81
N SER A 611 21.26 -6.69 17.63
CA SER A 611 22.00 -6.95 16.39
C SER A 611 22.57 -8.38 16.38
N TYR A 612 22.89 -8.89 15.19
CA TYR A 612 23.54 -10.20 14.99
C TYR A 612 24.85 -10.30 15.78
N ARG A 613 25.71 -9.29 15.75
CA ARG A 613 26.95 -9.28 16.53
C ARG A 613 26.70 -9.43 18.03
N PHE A 614 25.69 -8.74 18.58
CA PHE A 614 25.37 -8.88 20.01
C PHE A 614 24.81 -10.28 20.32
N LEU A 615 24.00 -10.82 19.41
CA LEU A 615 23.50 -12.20 19.51
C LEU A 615 24.64 -13.21 19.55
N GLU A 616 25.58 -13.13 18.61
CA GLU A 616 26.75 -14.04 18.52
C GLU A 616 27.60 -14.02 19.78
N GLU A 617 27.91 -12.84 20.32
CA GLU A 617 28.67 -12.68 21.56
C GLU A 617 27.96 -13.31 22.77
N VAL A 618 26.65 -13.10 22.91
CA VAL A 618 25.87 -13.71 24.01
C VAL A 618 25.70 -15.20 23.79
N HIS A 619 25.50 -15.66 22.57
CA HIS A 619 25.37 -17.08 22.24
C HIS A 619 26.70 -17.82 22.54
N THR A 620 27.83 -17.25 22.17
CA THR A 620 29.17 -17.81 22.52
C THR A 620 29.32 -17.92 24.02
N CYS A 621 29.03 -16.86 24.78
CA CYS A 621 29.06 -16.92 26.25
C CYS A 621 28.07 -17.94 26.81
N PHE A 622 26.90 -18.13 26.19
CA PHE A 622 25.91 -19.13 26.60
C PHE A 622 26.47 -20.56 26.44
N LEU A 623 27.19 -20.82 25.34
CA LEU A 623 27.81 -22.12 25.07
C LEU A 623 28.98 -22.41 26.02
N GLU A 624 29.79 -21.42 26.36
CA GLU A 624 31.05 -21.59 27.12
C GLU A 624 30.85 -21.50 28.63
N CYS A 625 29.94 -20.68 29.11
CA CYS A 625 29.84 -20.27 30.50
C CYS A 625 28.59 -20.79 31.22
N VAL A 626 27.66 -21.41 30.52
CA VAL A 626 26.38 -21.88 31.08
C VAL A 626 26.24 -23.37 30.83
N ASP A 627 26.03 -24.12 31.88
CA ASP A 627 25.76 -25.57 31.82
C ASP A 627 24.24 -25.77 31.58
N HIS A 628 23.81 -25.54 30.33
CA HIS A 628 22.41 -25.71 29.92
C HIS A 628 22.28 -26.96 29.05
N GLU A 629 21.46 -27.90 29.50
CA GLU A 629 21.27 -29.18 28.81
C GLU A 629 20.21 -29.15 27.67
N GLY A 630 19.55 -28.02 27.45
CA GLY A 630 18.52 -27.85 26.43
C GLY A 630 19.01 -27.66 24.98
N ASP A 631 18.07 -27.74 24.05
CA ASP A 631 18.30 -27.47 22.61
C ASP A 631 18.46 -25.97 22.32
N ARG A 632 19.17 -25.64 21.28
CA ARG A 632 19.50 -24.26 20.87
C ARG A 632 19.41 -24.12 19.37
N ILE A 633 18.81 -23.04 18.93
CA ILE A 633 18.79 -22.63 17.52
C ILE A 633 19.10 -21.13 17.42
N CYS A 634 19.77 -20.73 16.36
CA CYS A 634 20.12 -19.34 16.08
C CYS A 634 19.55 -18.88 14.75
N GLN A 635 19.01 -17.67 14.75
CA GLN A 635 18.65 -16.98 13.52
C GLN A 635 19.91 -16.61 12.75
N ASP A 636 19.99 -17.03 11.48
CA ASP A 636 21.07 -16.61 10.60
C ASP A 636 20.80 -15.22 10.01
N SER A 637 21.86 -14.52 9.60
CA SER A 637 21.76 -13.19 8.99
C SER A 637 21.02 -13.19 7.65
N TYR A 638 21.07 -14.32 6.96
CA TYR A 638 20.33 -14.57 5.73
C TYR A 638 19.63 -15.93 5.82
N MET A 639 18.31 -15.92 5.72
CA MET A 639 17.48 -17.12 5.71
C MET A 639 16.47 -17.00 4.57
N ASP A 640 16.42 -18.00 3.70
CA ASP A 640 15.36 -18.13 2.70
C ASP A 640 14.02 -18.58 3.33
N GLU A 641 13.00 -18.81 2.51
CA GLU A 641 11.65 -19.15 2.99
C GLU A 641 11.61 -20.54 3.63
N GLU A 642 12.32 -21.51 3.05
CA GLU A 642 12.42 -22.90 3.55
C GLU A 642 13.14 -22.94 4.92
N GLN A 643 14.28 -22.27 5.05
CA GLN A 643 15.00 -22.17 6.30
C GLN A 643 14.21 -21.49 7.44
N ARG A 644 13.34 -20.54 7.07
CA ARG A 644 12.42 -19.91 8.04
C ARG A 644 11.33 -20.87 8.52
N GLU A 645 10.79 -21.66 7.63
CA GLU A 645 9.79 -22.69 7.96
C GLU A 645 10.44 -23.75 8.84
N GLU A 646 11.61 -24.26 8.49
CA GLU A 646 12.37 -25.22 9.32
C GLU A 646 12.64 -24.67 10.72
N PHE A 647 13.03 -23.38 10.84
CA PHE A 647 13.25 -22.75 12.14
C PHE A 647 11.99 -22.71 12.99
N LEU A 648 10.81 -22.47 12.39
CA LEU A 648 9.54 -22.43 13.10
C LEU A 648 9.03 -23.83 13.46
N GLU A 649 9.25 -24.84 12.62
CA GLU A 649 8.92 -26.23 12.90
C GLU A 649 9.62 -26.75 14.17
N GLU A 650 10.80 -26.21 14.51
CA GLU A 650 11.49 -26.57 15.74
C GLU A 650 10.65 -26.27 17.00
N PHE A 651 9.76 -25.28 16.96
CA PHE A 651 8.85 -24.97 18.09
C PHE A 651 7.66 -25.91 18.19
N GLU A 652 7.40 -26.71 17.17
CA GLU A 652 6.31 -27.68 17.15
C GLU A 652 6.76 -29.09 17.58
N ARG A 653 8.09 -29.32 17.61
CA ARG A 653 8.64 -30.63 17.97
C ARG A 653 8.50 -30.90 19.46
N GLU A 654 7.98 -32.08 19.80
CA GLU A 654 8.03 -32.58 21.18
C GLU A 654 9.49 -32.82 21.60
N ARG A 655 9.89 -32.30 22.77
CA ARG A 655 11.24 -32.38 23.30
C ARG A 655 11.21 -32.86 24.72
N GLU A 656 12.32 -33.47 25.16
CA GLU A 656 12.52 -33.81 26.57
C GLU A 656 13.03 -32.62 27.39
N LYS A 657 13.74 -31.68 26.76
CA LYS A 657 14.40 -30.50 27.36
C LYS A 657 13.86 -29.20 26.72
N SER A 658 14.18 -28.07 27.32
CA SER A 658 13.81 -26.74 26.80
C SER A 658 14.54 -26.41 25.50
N LEU A 659 13.87 -25.66 24.61
CA LEU A 659 14.47 -25.02 23.44
C LEU A 659 14.70 -23.54 23.73
N VAL A 660 15.87 -23.03 23.38
CA VAL A 660 16.18 -21.60 23.38
C VAL A 660 16.54 -21.14 21.96
N ALA A 661 15.74 -20.26 21.40
CA ALA A 661 15.99 -19.64 20.10
C ALA A 661 16.59 -18.24 20.27
N PHE A 662 17.71 -17.99 19.60
CA PHE A 662 18.40 -16.71 19.58
C PHE A 662 18.02 -15.95 18.31
N CYS A 663 17.36 -14.79 18.45
CA CYS A 663 16.80 -14.02 17.35
C CYS A 663 17.23 -12.55 17.42
N VAL A 664 17.14 -11.84 16.30
CA VAL A 664 17.38 -10.39 16.26
C VAL A 664 16.04 -9.63 16.36
N MET A 665 16.01 -8.59 17.20
CA MET A 665 14.85 -7.75 17.44
C MET A 665 14.50 -6.94 16.17
N GLY A 666 13.24 -6.95 15.77
CA GLY A 666 12.79 -6.33 14.50
C GLY A 666 13.15 -7.13 13.25
N GLY A 667 13.72 -8.36 13.42
CA GLY A 667 13.93 -9.32 12.33
C GLY A 667 12.67 -10.13 12.01
N ILE A 668 12.85 -11.11 11.12
CA ILE A 668 11.76 -11.93 10.55
C ILE A 668 10.95 -12.71 11.60
N PHE A 669 11.51 -13.02 12.76
CA PHE A 669 10.85 -13.74 13.86
C PHE A 669 10.26 -12.81 14.93
N SER A 670 10.46 -11.50 14.83
CA SER A 670 9.82 -10.52 15.73
C SER A 670 8.39 -10.19 15.31
N GLU A 671 8.01 -10.46 14.05
CA GLU A 671 6.69 -10.16 13.48
C GLU A 671 6.20 -11.30 12.59
N GLY A 672 4.88 -11.50 12.54
CA GLY A 672 4.24 -12.38 11.55
C GLY A 672 4.32 -13.88 11.86
N ILE A 673 4.80 -14.30 13.04
CA ILE A 673 4.76 -15.69 13.48
C ILE A 673 3.65 -15.89 14.51
N ASP A 674 3.01 -17.04 14.49
CA ASP A 674 1.92 -17.40 15.40
C ASP A 674 2.27 -18.69 16.18
N LEU A 675 2.93 -18.48 17.33
CA LEU A 675 3.26 -19.56 18.27
C LEU A 675 2.28 -19.46 19.44
N THR A 676 1.17 -20.17 19.32
CA THR A 676 0.10 -20.23 20.34
C THR A 676 0.31 -21.37 21.31
N GLU A 677 -0.36 -21.30 22.46
CA GLU A 677 -0.31 -22.31 23.52
C GLU A 677 1.13 -22.48 24.09
N ASP A 678 1.52 -23.69 24.40
CA ASP A 678 2.85 -24.00 24.97
C ASP A 678 4.01 -23.92 23.96
N LYS A 679 3.76 -23.49 22.71
CA LYS A 679 4.79 -23.36 21.68
C LYS A 679 5.82 -22.26 22.01
N LEU A 680 5.46 -21.25 22.82
CA LEU A 680 6.38 -20.23 23.31
C LEU A 680 5.95 -19.74 24.70
N ILE A 681 6.68 -20.13 25.74
CA ILE A 681 6.36 -19.80 27.14
C ILE A 681 7.24 -18.71 27.76
N GLY A 682 8.24 -18.23 27.04
CA GLY A 682 9.06 -17.12 27.55
C GLY A 682 9.85 -16.37 26.51
N ALA A 683 10.05 -15.08 26.75
CA ALA A 683 10.86 -14.21 25.91
C ALA A 683 11.84 -13.37 26.72
N VAL A 684 13.05 -13.24 26.22
CA VAL A 684 14.09 -12.31 26.71
C VAL A 684 14.25 -11.19 25.68
N ILE A 685 14.09 -9.96 26.10
CA ILE A 685 14.29 -8.77 25.27
C ILE A 685 15.57 -8.06 25.73
N ALA A 686 16.66 -8.24 25.00
CA ALA A 686 17.94 -7.64 25.29
C ALA A 686 18.02 -6.22 24.70
N GLY A 687 17.83 -5.21 25.54
CA GLY A 687 17.91 -3.80 25.15
C GLY A 687 16.59 -3.19 24.74
N THR A 688 16.63 -1.91 24.44
CA THR A 688 15.47 -1.06 24.19
C THR A 688 15.11 -0.91 22.71
N GLY A 689 15.63 -1.78 21.85
CA GLY A 689 15.27 -1.82 20.43
C GLY A 689 15.65 -0.61 19.59
N LEU A 690 16.42 0.35 20.13
CA LEU A 690 16.75 1.59 19.41
C LEU A 690 17.32 1.29 18.02
N PRO A 691 16.82 1.95 16.97
CA PRO A 691 17.40 1.85 15.63
C PRO A 691 18.89 2.23 15.61
N GLN A 692 19.61 1.74 14.62
CA GLN A 692 20.98 2.14 14.38
C GLN A 692 21.04 3.65 14.04
N VAL A 693 22.09 4.32 14.51
CA VAL A 693 22.36 5.72 14.19
C VAL A 693 22.71 5.79 12.70
N CYS A 694 21.99 6.59 11.96
CA CYS A 694 22.20 6.89 10.55
C CYS A 694 21.75 8.32 10.24
N THR A 695 22.13 8.83 9.08
CA THR A 695 21.84 10.20 8.65
C THR A 695 20.34 10.53 8.71
N GLU A 696 19.49 9.63 8.24
CA GLU A 696 18.04 9.82 8.26
C GLU A 696 17.48 9.95 9.69
N ARG A 697 17.97 9.15 10.63
CA ARG A 697 17.54 9.22 12.04
C ARG A 697 18.00 10.51 12.71
N GLU A 698 19.17 11.01 12.39
CA GLU A 698 19.63 12.31 12.91
C GLU A 698 18.87 13.47 12.28
N ILE A 699 18.49 13.39 11.00
CA ILE A 699 17.61 14.35 10.35
C ILE A 699 16.23 14.35 10.99
N LEU A 700 15.62 13.17 11.23
CA LEU A 700 14.35 13.04 11.94
C LEU A 700 14.41 13.72 13.32
N LYS A 701 15.45 13.43 14.09
CA LYS A 701 15.65 14.02 15.41
C LYS A 701 15.76 15.55 15.36
N GLN A 702 16.53 16.08 14.42
CA GLN A 702 16.67 17.54 14.23
C GLN A 702 15.35 18.18 13.82
N TYR A 703 14.63 17.57 12.88
CA TYR A 703 13.35 18.07 12.39
C TYR A 703 12.31 18.17 13.53
N PHE A 704 12.13 17.12 14.33
CA PHE A 704 11.18 17.12 15.43
C PHE A 704 11.59 18.03 16.58
N ASN A 705 12.89 18.16 16.86
CA ASN A 705 13.39 19.17 17.82
C ASN A 705 13.07 20.59 17.35
N ALA A 706 13.21 20.89 16.06
CA ALA A 706 12.87 22.21 15.51
C ALA A 706 11.35 22.51 15.56
N ALA A 707 10.53 21.47 15.66
CA ALA A 707 9.07 21.56 15.81
C ALA A 707 8.59 21.51 17.28
N ASP A 708 9.45 21.82 18.27
CA ASP A 708 9.20 21.80 19.71
C ASP A 708 8.70 20.43 20.24
N MET A 709 9.16 19.35 19.63
CA MET A 709 8.92 17.96 20.05
C MET A 709 10.22 17.30 20.49
N ASP A 710 10.16 16.23 21.28
CA ASP A 710 11.38 15.49 21.61
C ASP A 710 11.83 14.64 20.40
N GLY A 711 12.82 15.14 19.64
CA GLY A 711 13.31 14.47 18.45
C GLY A 711 13.95 13.10 18.72
N PHE A 712 14.50 12.88 19.91
CA PHE A 712 15.02 11.55 20.26
C PHE A 712 13.89 10.54 20.41
N ASP A 713 12.76 10.93 20.98
CA ASP A 713 11.61 10.07 21.12
C ASP A 713 11.06 9.66 19.74
N TYR A 714 10.92 10.62 18.84
CA TYR A 714 10.39 10.38 17.49
C TYR A 714 11.33 9.56 16.61
N ALA A 715 12.64 9.79 16.69
CA ALA A 715 13.61 9.13 15.83
C ALA A 715 14.07 7.76 16.37
N TYR A 716 14.09 7.58 17.67
CA TYR A 716 14.74 6.43 18.31
C TYR A 716 13.85 5.70 19.30
N LEU A 717 13.29 6.39 20.32
CA LEU A 717 12.61 5.74 21.43
C LEU A 717 11.34 5.04 20.99
N TYR A 718 10.41 5.74 20.31
CA TYR A 718 9.12 5.15 19.90
C TYR A 718 9.29 4.01 18.88
N PRO A 719 10.12 4.13 17.83
CA PRO A 719 10.41 3.01 16.94
C PRO A 719 11.09 1.85 17.66
N GLY A 720 11.97 2.13 18.61
CA GLY A 720 12.65 1.11 19.42
C GLY A 720 11.69 0.34 20.31
N MET A 721 10.87 1.07 21.07
CA MET A 721 9.86 0.46 21.95
C MET A 721 8.81 -0.33 21.18
N ASN A 722 8.48 0.07 19.97
CA ASN A 722 7.60 -0.73 19.11
C ASN A 722 8.16 -2.14 18.87
N LYS A 723 9.45 -2.26 18.54
CA LYS A 723 10.13 -3.56 18.38
C LYS A 723 10.14 -4.40 19.67
N VAL A 724 10.35 -3.74 20.82
CA VAL A 724 10.27 -4.39 22.14
C VAL A 724 8.87 -4.96 22.39
N LEU A 725 7.85 -4.17 22.16
CA LEU A 725 6.45 -4.58 22.35
C LEU A 725 6.04 -5.72 21.42
N GLN A 726 6.48 -5.68 20.17
CA GLN A 726 6.24 -6.75 19.20
C GLN A 726 6.87 -8.07 19.62
N SER A 727 8.14 -8.04 20.02
CA SER A 727 8.88 -9.22 20.46
C SER A 727 8.28 -9.82 21.73
N ALA A 728 7.92 -8.98 22.71
CA ALA A 728 7.30 -9.43 23.96
C ALA A 728 5.86 -9.95 23.76
N GLY A 729 5.12 -9.38 22.81
CA GLY A 729 3.74 -9.76 22.49
C GLY A 729 3.60 -11.15 21.86
N ARG A 730 4.69 -11.91 21.70
CA ARG A 730 4.68 -13.29 21.20
C ARG A 730 4.32 -14.32 22.27
N VAL A 731 4.52 -14.02 23.55
CA VAL A 731 4.43 -14.96 24.65
C VAL A 731 2.98 -15.24 25.08
N ILE A 732 2.12 -14.22 25.10
CA ILE A 732 0.72 -14.34 25.52
C ILE A 732 -0.19 -14.01 24.34
N ARG A 733 -0.88 -15.00 23.83
CA ARG A 733 -1.73 -14.95 22.63
C ARG A 733 -3.17 -15.38 22.88
N THR A 734 -3.39 -16.28 23.85
CA THR A 734 -4.69 -16.80 24.24
C THR A 734 -4.95 -16.54 25.72
N GLU A 735 -6.19 -16.75 26.17
CA GLU A 735 -6.59 -16.59 27.59
C GLU A 735 -5.92 -17.64 28.49
N SER A 736 -5.56 -18.79 27.93
CA SER A 736 -4.89 -19.88 28.63
C SER A 736 -3.38 -19.79 28.64
N ASP A 737 -2.78 -18.95 27.78
CA ASP A 737 -1.32 -18.83 27.74
C ASP A 737 -0.78 -18.24 29.02
N ARG A 738 0.31 -18.84 29.48
CA ARG A 738 1.05 -18.42 30.67
C ARG A 738 2.53 -18.30 30.34
N GLY A 739 3.15 -17.16 30.69
CA GLY A 739 4.54 -16.96 30.25
C GLY A 739 5.32 -15.86 30.94
N VAL A 740 6.64 -15.92 30.69
CA VAL A 740 7.66 -15.07 31.30
C VAL A 740 8.24 -14.11 30.27
N ILE A 741 8.32 -12.84 30.62
CA ILE A 741 8.95 -11.79 29.78
C ILE A 741 10.04 -11.11 30.58
N LEU A 742 11.28 -11.16 30.10
CA LEU A 742 12.43 -10.50 30.72
C LEU A 742 12.85 -9.29 29.85
N LEU A 743 12.75 -8.09 30.40
CA LEU A 743 13.28 -6.87 29.79
C LEU A 743 14.67 -6.59 30.36
N LEU A 744 15.68 -6.83 29.58
CA LEU A 744 17.08 -6.78 30.03
C LEU A 744 17.80 -5.54 29.52
N ASP A 745 17.55 -4.41 30.18
CA ASP A 745 18.31 -3.17 30.04
C ASP A 745 17.97 -2.20 31.18
N ASP A 746 18.97 -1.53 31.74
CA ASP A 746 18.82 -0.59 32.83
C ASP A 746 17.96 0.64 32.48
N ARG A 747 17.83 0.97 31.18
CA ARG A 747 17.00 2.07 30.68
C ARG A 747 15.49 1.84 30.87
N PHE A 748 15.03 0.60 30.96
CA PHE A 748 13.60 0.34 31.26
C PHE A 748 13.16 0.85 32.64
N ARG A 749 14.09 1.23 33.52
CA ARG A 749 13.82 1.89 34.78
C ARG A 749 13.55 3.39 34.64
N GLU A 750 13.97 3.99 33.54
CA GLU A 750 13.77 5.42 33.29
C GLU A 750 12.29 5.69 32.99
N MET A 751 11.73 6.77 33.55
CA MET A 751 10.32 7.13 33.37
C MET A 751 9.94 7.27 31.90
N ARG A 752 10.82 7.83 31.10
CA ARG A 752 10.67 8.03 29.65
C ARG A 752 10.32 6.75 28.88
N TYR A 753 10.96 5.61 29.22
CA TYR A 753 10.65 4.31 28.60
C TYR A 753 9.36 3.71 29.15
N ARG A 754 9.10 3.89 30.47
CA ARG A 754 7.89 3.35 31.12
C ARG A 754 6.60 4.03 30.68
N GLU A 755 6.65 5.30 30.29
CA GLU A 755 5.50 6.03 29.73
C GLU A 755 4.99 5.42 28.42
N VAL A 756 5.83 4.65 27.72
CA VAL A 756 5.47 3.94 26.48
C VAL A 756 5.03 2.50 26.75
N PHE A 757 5.08 2.03 28.00
CA PHE A 757 4.60 0.70 28.34
C PHE A 757 3.08 0.61 28.12
N PRO A 758 2.60 -0.51 27.56
CA PRO A 758 1.17 -0.78 27.50
C PRO A 758 0.59 -0.91 28.91
N ARG A 759 -0.71 -0.66 29.03
CA ARG A 759 -1.40 -0.66 30.34
C ARG A 759 -1.26 -1.97 31.08
N GLU A 760 -1.21 -3.10 30.37
CA GLU A 760 -1.01 -4.43 30.92
C GLU A 760 0.41 -4.67 31.45
N TRP A 761 1.37 -3.76 31.27
CA TRP A 761 2.74 -3.85 31.81
C TRP A 761 2.93 -3.04 33.11
N GLN A 762 1.86 -2.61 33.75
CA GLN A 762 1.97 -1.85 35.02
C GLN A 762 2.47 -2.69 36.17
N GLN A 763 2.24 -4.02 36.15
CA GLN A 763 2.73 -4.95 37.14
C GLN A 763 4.02 -5.60 36.60
N TYR A 764 5.15 -5.20 37.14
CA TYR A 764 6.47 -5.78 36.81
C TYR A 764 7.32 -5.88 38.08
N GLN A 765 8.28 -6.78 38.03
CA GLN A 765 9.28 -6.93 39.08
C GLN A 765 10.64 -6.34 38.65
N LEU A 766 11.36 -5.77 39.59
CA LEU A 766 12.72 -5.22 39.39
C LEU A 766 13.73 -6.07 40.16
N GLY A 767 14.80 -6.49 39.49
CA GLY A 767 15.79 -7.26 40.19
C GLY A 767 17.06 -7.51 39.38
N SER A 768 17.90 -8.38 39.93
CA SER A 768 19.08 -8.91 39.27
C SER A 768 18.93 -10.40 38.98
N VAL A 769 19.85 -10.98 38.23
CA VAL A 769 19.85 -12.43 37.93
C VAL A 769 19.81 -13.30 39.22
N LYS A 770 20.29 -12.78 40.37
CA LYS A 770 20.29 -13.51 41.65
C LYS A 770 18.87 -13.75 42.21
N ASN A 771 17.96 -12.85 41.95
CA ASN A 771 16.58 -12.94 42.45
C ASN A 771 15.66 -13.66 41.46
N LEU A 772 16.04 -13.68 40.19
CA LEU A 772 15.21 -14.13 39.10
C LEU A 772 14.73 -15.59 39.27
N GLU A 773 15.61 -16.48 39.66
CA GLU A 773 15.29 -17.90 39.84
C GLU A 773 14.10 -18.12 40.77
N GLN A 774 14.17 -17.52 41.97
CA GLN A 774 13.11 -17.67 42.97
C GLN A 774 11.79 -17.06 42.52
N GLU A 775 11.84 -15.88 41.82
CA GLU A 775 10.68 -15.19 41.35
C GLU A 775 9.97 -15.97 40.23
N ILE A 776 10.71 -16.50 39.24
CA ILE A 776 10.13 -17.33 38.19
C ILE A 776 9.56 -18.64 38.75
N ARG A 777 10.25 -19.28 39.67
CA ARG A 777 9.77 -20.49 40.33
C ARG A 777 8.42 -20.21 41.04
N THR A 778 8.37 -19.16 41.84
CA THR A 778 7.12 -18.75 42.51
C THR A 778 5.97 -18.49 41.52
N PHE A 779 6.27 -17.87 40.38
CA PHE A 779 5.29 -17.65 39.32
C PHE A 779 4.78 -18.97 38.74
N TRP A 780 5.63 -19.93 38.41
CA TRP A 780 5.22 -21.20 37.83
C TRP A 780 4.52 -22.14 38.82
N GLU A 781 4.83 -22.04 40.11
CA GLU A 781 4.20 -22.81 41.18
C GLU A 781 2.83 -22.23 41.63
N SER A 782 2.56 -20.95 41.33
CA SER A 782 1.25 -20.37 41.60
C SER A 782 0.20 -20.95 40.63
N PRO A 783 -1.07 -21.16 41.07
CA PRO A 783 -2.10 -21.81 40.27
C PRO A 783 -2.50 -20.98 39.03
#